data_6fd495871eb9907162c9bd1c3918e8f3
#
_entry.id   6fd495871eb9907162c9bd1c3918e8f3
#
_cell.length_a   1.000
_cell.length_b   1.000
_cell.length_c   1.000
_cell.angle_alpha   90.00
_cell.angle_beta   90.00
_cell.angle_gamma   90.00
#
_symmetry.space_group_name_H-M   'P 1'
#
loop_
_entity.id
_entity.type
_entity.pdbx_description
1 polymer ?
#
loop_
_entity_poly.entity_id
_entity_poly.type
_entity_poly.pdbx_seq_one_letter_code
_entity_poly.pdbx_strand_id
1 'polypeptide(L)'
;MYKIKQMNSVSLSPDGKQALFVLNSIEPEGNSKWEYKYTNQLYLVAADGSSAPRTLTFKESATQPVWSPDGKKIAFVRAADGKPQIFLLSLEGGEPVQMTRFRYGASSPVFSPDGSMLLFSASVSLGDLLKDKELNPKGAVPAWPAEKPGFSQNQFLLPNAAQPNPDGTPEEIKAYLDLNVAERKAKVINKLNFQEEATTSGDQSFSHLFIMAAEAGATPKAITHGFHRFGGASFTPDGKKILFTGNTDDSQHPDRALESQIFMANTDGSDMKQLLGEKGKSYNSPSVSPSGKWLAVQVGTVSFVNVPELAIMPLNGTAADLVLLPFDRNKGGLTWSKDEQHIYFTAQSNGGAPIYRMNVKTKKAEQLTSIDEGISSYSMKGDKIVYVKTAVANPFEMYSTDLNGKNEKRISSFNYDWVSKKQLSLPEKRTFKNEKGLTVEYWIMKPANYVAGKKYPTILNIHGGPSAMWGPGESSMWHEFQYYAAKGYAIVYGNPRGSGGYGEEFLRANVNDWGAGPTSDVLTSVDLATKEGFIDTSRLAVTGGSYAGYLVAWIISHDQRFKAACAQRGVYDLGTFFGEGNAWRLVPNYFGGYPWEEKIRPILFRESPINYVDKIHTPFIIFHGENDLRTGVIQSEMLYKSLKVLGRTVEYVRHPGGTHELTRTGNNRQRVDQMLRTIEFFDRFIKH
;
A
#
# COMPACT_ATOMS: atom_id res chain seq x y z
N MET A 1 11.58 11.69 14.03
CA MET A 1 10.48 11.50 13.07
C MET A 1 10.38 12.67 12.08
N TYR A 2 10.14 13.91 12.51
CA TYR A 2 9.93 15.07 11.60
C TYR A 2 11.05 15.36 10.59
N LYS A 3 12.29 14.93 10.87
CA LYS A 3 13.44 15.13 9.97
C LYS A 3 13.57 14.09 8.87
N ILE A 4 12.84 12.98 8.96
CA ILE A 4 12.93 11.91 7.97
C ILE A 4 12.30 12.39 6.67
N LYS A 5 13.09 12.39 5.59
CA LYS A 5 12.64 12.65 4.23
C LYS A 5 12.43 11.32 3.52
N GLN A 6 11.28 11.13 2.90
CA GLN A 6 10.96 9.93 2.12
C GLN A 6 10.99 10.24 0.63
N MET A 7 11.36 9.28 -0.18
CA MET A 7 11.43 9.44 -1.63
C MET A 7 10.65 8.35 -2.33
N ASN A 8 10.01 8.71 -3.43
CA ASN A 8 9.27 7.76 -4.27
C ASN A 8 9.18 8.26 -5.72
N SER A 9 8.53 7.50 -6.58
CA SER A 9 8.26 7.85 -7.98
C SER A 9 9.52 8.23 -8.76
N VAL A 10 10.58 7.44 -8.60
CA VAL A 10 11.84 7.66 -9.32
C VAL A 10 11.69 7.36 -10.80
N SER A 11 12.13 8.27 -11.66
CA SER A 11 12.22 8.05 -13.11
C SER A 11 13.45 8.72 -13.71
N LEU A 12 14.16 7.99 -14.58
CA LEU A 12 15.27 8.53 -15.34
C LEU A 12 14.78 9.34 -16.55
N SER A 13 15.49 10.43 -16.87
CA SER A 13 15.28 11.17 -18.10
C SER A 13 15.47 10.30 -19.34
N PRO A 14 14.88 10.64 -20.50
CA PRO A 14 15.02 9.85 -21.73
C PRO A 14 16.46 9.60 -22.14
N ASP A 15 17.39 10.51 -21.84
CA ASP A 15 18.83 10.37 -22.09
C ASP A 15 19.60 9.64 -20.96
N GLY A 16 18.90 9.25 -19.87
CA GLY A 16 19.49 8.53 -18.72
C GLY A 16 20.41 9.37 -17.82
N LYS A 17 20.49 10.70 -18.02
CA LYS A 17 21.45 11.54 -17.29
C LYS A 17 20.92 12.11 -15.99
N GLN A 18 19.60 12.25 -15.86
CA GLN A 18 18.96 12.85 -14.70
C GLN A 18 17.91 11.92 -14.11
N ALA A 19 17.76 11.94 -12.81
CA ALA A 19 16.71 11.24 -12.08
C ALA A 19 15.73 12.27 -11.48
N LEU A 20 14.45 12.09 -11.82
CA LEU A 20 13.30 12.81 -11.28
C LEU A 20 12.69 11.97 -10.17
N PHE A 21 12.28 12.59 -9.06
CA PHE A 21 11.64 11.91 -7.95
C PHE A 21 10.74 12.84 -7.14
N VAL A 22 9.88 12.25 -6.32
CA VAL A 22 9.07 12.96 -5.33
C VAL A 22 9.76 12.85 -3.97
N LEU A 23 10.01 13.99 -3.32
CA LEU A 23 10.45 14.08 -1.94
C LEU A 23 9.24 14.40 -1.06
N ASN A 24 8.90 13.47 -0.17
CA ASN A 24 7.91 13.67 0.89
C ASN A 24 8.64 14.17 2.15
N SER A 25 8.15 15.26 2.71
CA SER A 25 8.66 15.86 3.95
C SER A 25 7.53 16.27 4.89
N ILE A 26 7.88 16.43 6.15
CA ILE A 26 6.98 16.97 7.18
C ILE A 26 7.43 18.39 7.45
N GLU A 27 6.58 19.36 7.11
CA GLU A 27 6.87 20.79 7.19
C GLU A 27 5.86 21.51 8.11
N PRO A 28 6.22 22.63 8.74
CA PRO A 28 5.26 23.44 9.49
C PRO A 28 4.07 23.85 8.62
N GLU A 29 2.87 23.85 9.20
CA GLU A 29 1.67 24.26 8.51
C GLU A 29 1.46 25.76 8.62
N GLY A 30 1.59 26.48 7.49
CA GLY A 30 1.50 27.95 7.44
C GLY A 30 2.49 28.62 8.37
N ASN A 31 2.03 29.54 9.21
CA ASN A 31 2.83 30.22 10.23
C ASN A 31 2.80 29.52 11.59
N SER A 32 2.20 28.34 11.70
CA SER A 32 2.15 27.59 12.95
C SER A 32 3.53 27.08 13.35
N LYS A 33 3.85 27.21 14.63
CA LYS A 33 5.05 26.57 15.24
C LYS A 33 4.75 25.17 15.76
N TRP A 34 3.49 24.75 15.75
CA TRP A 34 3.02 23.57 16.47
C TRP A 34 2.29 22.56 15.60
N GLU A 35 1.83 22.96 14.40
CA GLU A 35 1.15 22.10 13.45
C GLU A 35 2.06 21.81 12.26
N TYR A 36 2.00 20.56 11.78
CA TYR A 36 2.84 20.06 10.72
C TYR A 36 2.01 19.27 9.71
N LYS A 37 2.33 19.43 8.45
CA LYS A 37 1.70 18.69 7.35
C LYS A 37 2.73 17.96 6.50
N TYR A 38 2.26 16.94 5.78
CA TYR A 38 3.04 16.29 4.75
C TYR A 38 3.04 17.12 3.48
N THR A 39 4.19 17.25 2.85
CA THR A 39 4.36 17.94 1.56
C THR A 39 5.08 17.02 0.59
N ASN A 40 4.68 17.08 -0.67
CA ASN A 40 5.34 16.36 -1.76
C ASN A 40 5.89 17.38 -2.75
N GLN A 41 7.20 17.33 -3.03
CA GLN A 41 7.84 18.22 -3.98
C GLN A 41 8.65 17.42 -5.00
N LEU A 42 8.69 17.89 -6.23
CA LEU A 42 9.49 17.29 -7.29
C LEU A 42 10.94 17.75 -7.18
N TYR A 43 11.83 16.81 -7.31
CA TYR A 43 13.27 17.02 -7.29
C TYR A 43 13.95 16.39 -8.50
N LEU A 44 15.08 16.95 -8.85
CA LEU A 44 15.94 16.46 -9.94
C LEU A 44 17.37 16.33 -9.43
N VAL A 45 18.05 15.25 -9.82
CA VAL A 45 19.47 15.00 -9.49
C VAL A 45 20.17 14.39 -10.69
N ALA A 46 21.47 14.68 -10.87
CA ALA A 46 22.28 13.99 -11.87
C ALA A 46 22.39 12.49 -11.51
N ALA A 47 22.12 11.61 -12.47
CA ALA A 47 22.11 10.15 -12.26
C ALA A 47 23.52 9.59 -11.92
N ASP A 48 24.59 10.34 -12.20
CA ASP A 48 25.96 10.02 -11.81
C ASP A 48 26.41 10.68 -10.51
N GLY A 49 25.51 11.47 -9.85
CA GLY A 49 25.80 12.21 -8.63
C GLY A 49 26.82 13.35 -8.81
N SER A 50 26.96 13.89 -10.02
CA SER A 50 27.83 15.05 -10.30
C SER A 50 27.26 16.37 -9.80
N SER A 51 25.97 16.42 -9.47
CA SER A 51 25.32 17.60 -8.91
C SER A 51 24.44 17.23 -7.71
N ALA A 52 24.26 18.17 -6.78
CA ALA A 52 23.31 18.02 -5.69
C ALA A 52 21.86 18.02 -6.20
N PRO A 53 20.92 17.33 -5.49
CA PRO A 53 19.51 17.40 -5.83
C PRO A 53 18.98 18.84 -5.79
N ARG A 54 18.20 19.24 -6.80
CA ARG A 54 17.52 20.53 -6.85
C ARG A 54 16.01 20.35 -6.86
N THR A 55 15.29 21.21 -6.15
CA THR A 55 13.83 21.22 -6.17
C THR A 55 13.30 21.85 -7.46
N LEU A 56 12.19 21.30 -7.96
CA LEU A 56 11.50 21.79 -9.15
C LEU A 56 10.18 22.47 -8.82
N THR A 57 9.53 22.08 -7.71
CA THR A 57 8.23 22.62 -7.31
C THR A 57 8.28 23.14 -5.87
N PHE A 58 7.43 24.14 -5.60
CA PHE A 58 7.35 24.81 -4.30
C PHE A 58 5.88 25.02 -3.93
N LYS A 59 5.60 25.32 -2.67
CA LYS A 59 4.27 25.65 -2.13
C LYS A 59 3.30 24.48 -2.15
N GLU A 60 2.66 24.21 -3.29
CA GLU A 60 1.65 23.17 -3.43
C GLU A 60 2.28 21.79 -3.66
N SER A 61 1.71 20.75 -3.05
CA SER A 61 2.15 19.38 -3.29
C SER A 61 2.05 18.98 -4.75
N ALA A 62 3.10 18.28 -5.24
CA ALA A 62 3.20 17.76 -6.59
C ALA A 62 3.54 16.26 -6.54
N THR A 63 2.82 15.46 -7.30
CA THR A 63 2.92 14.00 -7.31
C THR A 63 2.86 13.45 -8.74
N GLN A 64 3.12 12.15 -8.91
CA GLN A 64 3.01 11.42 -10.19
C GLN A 64 3.76 12.11 -11.36
N PRO A 65 5.04 12.45 -11.19
CA PRO A 65 5.79 13.09 -12.25
C PRO A 65 6.14 12.14 -13.39
N VAL A 66 6.04 12.63 -14.63
CA VAL A 66 6.47 11.90 -15.83
C VAL A 66 7.23 12.82 -16.78
N TRP A 67 8.28 12.29 -17.40
CA TRP A 67 9.06 12.98 -18.41
C TRP A 67 8.32 13.08 -19.74
N SER A 68 8.44 14.23 -20.43
CA SER A 68 8.19 14.26 -21.86
C SER A 68 9.25 13.45 -22.62
N PRO A 69 8.93 12.82 -23.76
CA PRO A 69 9.89 11.98 -24.49
C PRO A 69 11.17 12.71 -24.95
N ASP A 70 11.11 14.03 -25.16
CA ASP A 70 12.26 14.87 -25.49
C ASP A 70 13.12 15.26 -24.27
N GLY A 71 12.67 14.92 -23.06
CA GLY A 71 13.35 15.22 -21.80
C GLY A 71 13.33 16.70 -21.38
N LYS A 72 12.55 17.56 -22.06
CA LYS A 72 12.54 19.00 -21.78
C LYS A 72 11.45 19.44 -20.81
N LYS A 73 10.43 18.62 -20.60
CA LYS A 73 9.27 18.94 -19.79
C LYS A 73 8.94 17.81 -18.84
N ILE A 74 8.23 18.13 -17.75
CA ILE A 74 7.71 17.19 -16.77
C ILE A 74 6.21 17.47 -16.60
N ALA A 75 5.37 16.47 -16.87
CA ALA A 75 3.97 16.50 -16.46
C ALA A 75 3.86 15.94 -15.05
N PHE A 76 2.97 16.50 -14.22
CA PHE A 76 2.76 16.05 -12.85
C PHE A 76 1.35 16.40 -12.37
N VAL A 77 0.93 15.81 -11.26
CA VAL A 77 -0.39 16.04 -10.67
C VAL A 77 -0.28 16.98 -9.48
N ARG A 78 -1.18 17.97 -9.44
CA ARG A 78 -1.38 18.90 -8.34
C ARG A 78 -2.87 19.16 -8.15
N ALA A 79 -3.31 19.43 -6.92
CA ALA A 79 -4.69 19.83 -6.67
C ALA A 79 -4.96 21.25 -7.21
N ALA A 80 -6.07 21.41 -7.93
CA ALA A 80 -6.62 22.69 -8.34
C ALA A 80 -8.13 22.62 -8.21
N ASP A 81 -8.75 23.62 -7.59
CA ASP A 81 -10.19 23.69 -7.31
C ASP A 81 -10.71 22.40 -6.61
N GLY A 82 -9.94 21.88 -5.66
CA GLY A 82 -10.28 20.69 -4.86
C GLY A 82 -10.16 19.34 -5.60
N LYS A 83 -9.67 19.34 -6.86
CA LYS A 83 -9.51 18.11 -7.66
C LYS A 83 -8.07 17.96 -8.16
N PRO A 84 -7.57 16.72 -8.34
CA PRO A 84 -6.29 16.51 -9.00
C PRO A 84 -6.35 17.01 -10.46
N GLN A 85 -5.35 17.73 -10.89
CA GLN A 85 -5.20 18.21 -12.28
C GLN A 85 -3.76 18.04 -12.73
N ILE A 86 -3.55 17.92 -14.05
CA ILE A 86 -2.23 17.77 -14.63
C ILE A 86 -1.65 19.15 -14.92
N PHE A 87 -0.41 19.33 -14.51
CA PHE A 87 0.43 20.50 -14.78
C PHE A 87 1.66 20.09 -15.58
N LEU A 88 2.19 21.02 -16.37
CA LEU A 88 3.40 20.85 -17.17
C LEU A 88 4.45 21.88 -16.74
N LEU A 89 5.64 21.40 -16.38
CA LEU A 89 6.80 22.23 -16.04
C LEU A 89 7.86 22.11 -17.14
N SER A 90 8.32 23.25 -17.67
CA SER A 90 9.50 23.30 -18.55
C SER A 90 10.78 23.30 -17.72
N LEU A 91 11.77 22.50 -18.11
CA LEU A 91 13.10 22.50 -17.48
C LEU A 91 13.98 23.69 -17.95
N GLU A 92 13.57 24.39 -18.98
CA GLU A 92 14.20 25.64 -19.45
C GLU A 92 13.81 26.85 -18.58
N GLY A 93 12.84 26.69 -17.68
CA GLY A 93 12.36 27.70 -16.75
C GLY A 93 10.89 28.06 -16.94
N GLY A 94 10.37 28.92 -16.06
CA GLY A 94 8.97 29.34 -16.03
C GLY A 94 8.17 28.65 -14.94
N GLU A 95 6.94 29.14 -14.74
CA GLU A 95 5.97 28.55 -13.80
C GLU A 95 5.28 27.34 -14.43
N PRO A 96 4.86 26.35 -13.63
CA PRO A 96 4.07 25.22 -14.13
C PRO A 96 2.76 25.69 -14.78
N VAL A 97 2.46 25.19 -15.97
CA VAL A 97 1.24 25.48 -16.72
C VAL A 97 0.20 24.39 -16.42
N GLN A 98 -1.01 24.79 -16.04
CA GLN A 98 -2.12 23.86 -15.85
C GLN A 98 -2.60 23.34 -17.22
N MET A 99 -2.46 22.03 -17.43
CA MET A 99 -2.83 21.35 -18.68
C MET A 99 -4.31 20.98 -18.71
N THR A 100 -4.86 20.53 -17.57
CA THR A 100 -6.24 20.08 -17.46
C THR A 100 -7.03 20.95 -16.50
N ARG A 101 -8.30 21.23 -16.86
CA ARG A 101 -9.36 21.73 -15.99
C ARG A 101 -10.55 20.76 -16.11
N PHE A 102 -10.24 19.48 -15.91
CA PHE A 102 -11.19 18.42 -16.19
C PHE A 102 -12.17 18.26 -15.04
N ARG A 103 -13.47 18.22 -15.36
CA ARG A 103 -14.56 18.18 -14.38
C ARG A 103 -14.49 17.00 -13.39
N TYR A 104 -13.87 15.90 -13.79
CA TYR A 104 -13.69 14.71 -12.95
C TYR A 104 -12.32 14.62 -12.27
N GLY A 105 -11.46 15.62 -12.46
CA GLY A 105 -10.05 15.55 -12.10
C GLY A 105 -9.25 14.75 -13.12
N ALA A 106 -7.91 14.81 -13.03
CA ALA A 106 -7.00 14.08 -13.92
C ALA A 106 -5.78 13.61 -13.14
N SER A 107 -5.45 12.31 -13.30
CA SER A 107 -4.37 11.64 -12.59
C SER A 107 -3.64 10.65 -13.51
N SER A 108 -2.48 10.17 -13.09
CA SER A 108 -1.68 9.16 -13.82
C SER A 108 -1.36 9.58 -15.26
N PRO A 109 -0.73 10.75 -15.49
CA PRO A 109 -0.39 11.21 -16.83
C PRO A 109 0.64 10.27 -17.49
N VAL A 110 0.47 10.03 -18.79
CA VAL A 110 1.43 9.28 -19.63
C VAL A 110 1.54 9.96 -20.99
N PHE A 111 2.73 10.36 -21.42
CA PHE A 111 2.95 10.87 -22.77
C PHE A 111 2.95 9.74 -23.80
N SER A 112 2.44 10.05 -25.01
CA SER A 112 2.73 9.22 -26.18
C SER A 112 4.23 9.20 -26.49
N PRO A 113 4.77 8.17 -27.16
CA PRO A 113 6.19 8.07 -27.48
C PRO A 113 6.74 9.24 -28.28
N ASP A 114 5.92 9.90 -29.09
CA ASP A 114 6.26 11.10 -29.87
C ASP A 114 6.04 12.42 -29.10
N GLY A 115 5.45 12.33 -27.90
CA GLY A 115 5.17 13.50 -27.04
C GLY A 115 3.99 14.35 -27.47
N SER A 116 3.26 13.98 -28.53
CA SER A 116 2.14 14.77 -29.06
C SER A 116 0.85 14.65 -28.26
N MET A 117 0.67 13.53 -27.54
CA MET A 117 -0.54 13.22 -26.79
C MET A 117 -0.24 12.96 -25.31
N LEU A 118 -1.24 13.22 -24.48
CA LEU A 118 -1.25 12.93 -23.04
C LEU A 118 -2.44 12.05 -22.70
N LEU A 119 -2.16 10.85 -22.19
CA LEU A 119 -3.14 9.90 -21.65
C LEU A 119 -3.23 10.11 -20.14
N PHE A 120 -4.43 10.01 -19.57
CA PHE A 120 -4.64 10.11 -18.12
C PHE A 120 -5.90 9.35 -17.67
N SER A 121 -6.06 9.19 -16.36
CA SER A 121 -7.25 8.59 -15.76
C SER A 121 -8.05 9.63 -14.96
N ALA A 122 -9.36 9.41 -14.87
CA ALA A 122 -10.26 10.15 -14.01
C ALA A 122 -11.30 9.23 -13.37
N SER A 123 -11.65 9.51 -12.11
CA SER A 123 -12.71 8.78 -11.39
C SER A 123 -14.05 9.51 -11.55
N VAL A 124 -15.04 8.83 -12.09
CA VAL A 124 -16.37 9.38 -12.37
C VAL A 124 -17.39 8.69 -11.47
N SER A 125 -18.19 9.47 -10.73
CA SER A 125 -19.27 8.91 -9.92
C SER A 125 -20.35 8.26 -10.78
N LEU A 126 -21.06 7.27 -10.26
CA LEU A 126 -22.17 6.64 -10.95
C LEU A 126 -23.23 7.69 -11.37
N GLY A 127 -23.53 8.64 -10.48
CA GLY A 127 -24.48 9.69 -10.75
C GLY A 127 -24.08 10.63 -11.89
N ASP A 128 -22.79 10.94 -12.01
CA ASP A 128 -22.25 11.70 -13.14
C ASP A 128 -22.23 10.88 -14.42
N LEU A 129 -21.81 9.63 -14.32
CA LEU A 129 -21.73 8.71 -15.47
C LEU A 129 -23.08 8.48 -16.13
N LEU A 130 -24.17 8.35 -15.36
CA LEU A 130 -25.53 8.21 -15.88
C LEU A 130 -25.97 9.42 -16.71
N LYS A 131 -25.43 10.61 -16.46
CA LYS A 131 -25.76 11.86 -17.15
C LYS A 131 -24.77 12.22 -18.26
N ASP A 132 -23.60 11.60 -18.27
CA ASP A 132 -22.52 11.94 -19.19
C ASP A 132 -22.77 11.37 -20.59
N LYS A 133 -22.93 12.24 -21.59
CA LYS A 133 -23.21 11.84 -22.97
C LYS A 133 -22.01 11.24 -23.71
N GLU A 134 -20.80 11.49 -23.25
CA GLU A 134 -19.60 10.91 -23.85
C GLU A 134 -19.34 9.51 -23.28
N LEU A 135 -19.37 9.35 -21.94
CA LEU A 135 -19.11 8.08 -21.26
C LEU A 135 -20.30 7.11 -21.31
N ASN A 136 -21.51 7.62 -21.43
CA ASN A 136 -22.77 6.87 -21.52
C ASN A 136 -23.66 7.40 -22.66
N PRO A 137 -23.22 7.29 -23.92
CA PRO A 137 -23.92 7.91 -25.07
C PRO A 137 -25.33 7.38 -25.31
N LYS A 138 -25.62 6.17 -24.83
CA LYS A 138 -26.96 5.55 -24.96
C LYS A 138 -27.90 5.90 -23.80
N GLY A 139 -27.47 6.62 -22.81
CA GLY A 139 -28.26 6.87 -21.58
C GLY A 139 -28.65 5.57 -20.86
N ALA A 140 -27.80 4.55 -20.97
CA ALA A 140 -28.05 3.23 -20.37
C ALA A 140 -27.94 3.26 -18.85
N VAL A 141 -28.58 2.32 -18.18
CA VAL A 141 -28.31 1.96 -16.79
C VAL A 141 -27.36 0.76 -16.74
N PRO A 142 -26.66 0.53 -15.62
CA PRO A 142 -25.80 -0.65 -15.48
C PRO A 142 -26.54 -1.96 -15.73
N ALA A 143 -25.85 -2.93 -16.35
CA ALA A 143 -26.42 -4.23 -16.71
C ALA A 143 -26.33 -5.27 -15.57
N TRP A 144 -25.48 -5.07 -14.57
CA TRP A 144 -25.38 -6.00 -13.45
C TRP A 144 -26.70 -6.12 -12.66
N PRO A 145 -26.93 -7.24 -11.93
CA PRO A 145 -28.14 -7.45 -11.13
C PRO A 145 -28.39 -6.32 -10.13
N ALA A 146 -29.62 -5.86 -10.03
CA ALA A 146 -29.99 -4.79 -9.10
C ALA A 146 -29.73 -5.22 -7.64
N GLU A 147 -29.06 -4.35 -6.88
CA GLU A 147 -28.78 -4.57 -5.45
C GLU A 147 -29.82 -3.89 -4.52
N LYS A 148 -30.72 -3.11 -5.09
CA LYS A 148 -31.78 -2.42 -4.34
C LYS A 148 -32.99 -3.34 -4.14
N PRO A 149 -33.41 -3.61 -2.89
CA PRO A 149 -34.56 -4.46 -2.60
C PRO A 149 -35.83 -4.01 -3.33
N GLY A 150 -36.55 -4.94 -3.91
CA GLY A 150 -37.79 -4.70 -4.65
C GLY A 150 -37.61 -4.26 -6.11
N PHE A 151 -36.37 -4.17 -6.59
CA PHE A 151 -36.08 -3.83 -7.99
C PHE A 151 -35.35 -5.00 -8.67
N SER A 152 -35.80 -5.39 -9.85
CA SER A 152 -35.16 -6.42 -10.65
C SER A 152 -34.09 -5.88 -11.59
N GLN A 153 -34.09 -4.57 -11.86
CA GLN A 153 -33.20 -3.86 -12.76
C GLN A 153 -32.77 -2.50 -12.16
N ASN A 154 -31.81 -1.85 -12.79
CA ASN A 154 -31.16 -0.65 -12.30
C ASN A 154 -31.82 0.69 -12.75
N GLN A 155 -33.05 0.69 -13.27
CA GLN A 155 -33.78 1.90 -13.70
C GLN A 155 -33.98 2.91 -12.56
N PHE A 156 -34.03 2.48 -11.32
CA PHE A 156 -34.12 3.36 -10.16
C PHE A 156 -32.89 4.29 -9.97
N LEU A 157 -31.78 4.00 -10.68
CA LEU A 157 -30.58 4.84 -10.69
C LEU A 157 -30.70 6.06 -11.59
N LEU A 158 -31.70 6.09 -12.49
CA LEU A 158 -31.92 7.25 -13.36
C LEU A 158 -32.23 8.48 -12.49
N PRO A 159 -31.69 9.66 -12.87
CA PRO A 159 -31.94 10.89 -12.12
C PRO A 159 -33.42 11.22 -12.02
N ASN A 160 -33.85 11.68 -10.85
CA ASN A 160 -35.17 12.27 -10.68
C ASN A 160 -35.24 13.62 -11.44
N ALA A 161 -36.20 13.73 -12.39
CA ALA A 161 -36.37 14.92 -13.20
C ALA A 161 -37.29 16.00 -12.54
N ALA A 162 -37.91 15.71 -11.38
CA ALA A 162 -38.79 16.64 -10.68
C ALA A 162 -38.01 17.84 -10.14
N GLN A 163 -38.66 18.99 -10.08
CA GLN A 163 -38.09 20.16 -9.45
C GLN A 163 -38.17 20.01 -7.91
N PRO A 164 -37.12 20.39 -7.17
CA PRO A 164 -37.13 20.28 -5.71
C PRO A 164 -38.21 21.15 -5.06
N ASN A 165 -39.10 20.54 -4.27
CA ASN A 165 -40.13 21.22 -3.51
C ASN A 165 -40.43 20.45 -2.22
N PRO A 166 -40.18 21.02 -1.01
CA PRO A 166 -40.39 20.31 0.25
C PRO A 166 -41.86 20.02 0.57
N ASP A 167 -42.82 20.78 -0.03
CA ASP A 167 -44.27 20.64 0.15
C ASP A 167 -44.99 20.11 -1.12
N GLY A 168 -44.23 19.54 -2.06
CA GLY A 168 -44.76 19.09 -3.34
C GLY A 168 -45.19 17.62 -3.35
N THR A 169 -45.21 17.07 -4.56
CA THR A 169 -45.43 15.62 -4.78
C THR A 169 -44.28 14.78 -4.17
N PRO A 170 -44.47 13.47 -3.96
CA PRO A 170 -43.38 12.59 -3.49
C PRO A 170 -42.09 12.67 -4.35
N GLU A 171 -42.23 12.89 -5.66
CA GLU A 171 -41.10 13.04 -6.59
C GLU A 171 -40.36 14.37 -6.37
N GLU A 172 -41.12 15.47 -6.15
CA GLU A 172 -40.55 16.78 -5.86
C GLU A 172 -39.91 16.83 -4.46
N ILE A 173 -40.50 16.18 -3.45
CA ILE A 173 -39.91 16.01 -2.12
C ILE A 173 -38.63 15.20 -2.21
N LYS A 174 -38.60 14.10 -2.98
CA LYS A 174 -37.36 13.33 -3.22
C LYS A 174 -36.29 14.20 -3.87
N ALA A 175 -36.64 14.99 -4.87
CA ALA A 175 -35.70 15.91 -5.52
C ALA A 175 -35.15 16.94 -4.50
N TYR A 176 -35.99 17.44 -3.58
CA TYR A 176 -35.55 18.30 -2.50
C TYR A 176 -34.58 17.60 -1.54
N LEU A 177 -34.89 16.36 -1.13
CA LEU A 177 -34.00 15.57 -0.26
C LEU A 177 -32.68 15.20 -0.96
N ASP A 178 -32.67 15.14 -2.29
CA ASP A 178 -31.45 14.90 -3.09
C ASP A 178 -30.50 16.11 -3.12
N LEU A 179 -30.98 17.31 -2.76
CA LEU A 179 -30.14 18.48 -2.51
C LEU A 179 -29.34 18.28 -1.22
N ASN A 180 -28.23 17.59 -1.26
CA ASN A 180 -27.43 17.24 -0.07
C ASN A 180 -26.79 18.47 0.60
N VAL A 181 -27.62 19.42 1.06
CA VAL A 181 -27.18 20.64 1.71
C VAL A 181 -26.61 20.31 3.10
N ALA A 182 -25.39 20.75 3.36
CA ALA A 182 -24.69 20.59 4.64
C ALA A 182 -24.52 19.11 5.08
N GLU A 183 -24.31 18.17 4.13
CA GLU A 183 -24.05 16.76 4.40
C GLU A 183 -25.12 16.06 5.27
N ARG A 184 -26.38 16.50 5.18
CA ARG A 184 -27.50 15.97 6.00
C ARG A 184 -28.34 14.90 5.31
N LYS A 185 -28.03 14.58 4.05
CA LYS A 185 -28.74 13.53 3.30
C LYS A 185 -28.44 12.16 3.91
N ALA A 186 -29.48 11.33 4.02
CA ALA A 186 -29.29 9.92 4.42
C ALA A 186 -28.40 9.18 3.40
N LYS A 187 -27.41 8.46 3.89
CA LYS A 187 -26.55 7.60 3.06
C LYS A 187 -27.23 6.25 2.88
N VAL A 188 -27.76 6.00 1.70
CA VAL A 188 -28.36 4.70 1.34
C VAL A 188 -27.29 3.84 0.70
N ILE A 189 -27.00 2.68 1.29
CA ILE A 189 -25.92 1.79 0.90
C ILE A 189 -26.50 0.55 0.23
N ASN A 190 -26.15 0.33 -1.03
CA ASN A 190 -26.58 -0.80 -1.86
C ASN A 190 -25.38 -1.50 -2.51
N LYS A 191 -24.19 -1.42 -1.91
CA LYS A 191 -22.99 -2.10 -2.37
C LYS A 191 -22.24 -2.74 -1.20
N LEU A 192 -21.50 -3.80 -1.45
CA LEU A 192 -20.75 -4.53 -0.43
C LEU A 192 -19.56 -3.71 0.10
N ASN A 193 -18.74 -3.15 -0.79
CA ASN A 193 -17.56 -2.38 -0.42
C ASN A 193 -17.92 -0.88 -0.29
N PHE A 194 -18.59 -0.52 0.80
CA PHE A 194 -19.00 0.87 1.07
C PHE A 194 -18.02 1.63 1.99
N GLN A 195 -17.06 0.94 2.57
CA GLN A 195 -16.02 1.51 3.44
C GLN A 195 -14.67 1.51 2.72
N GLU A 196 -13.99 2.64 2.80
CA GLU A 196 -12.59 2.83 2.46
C GLU A 196 -11.76 2.87 3.76
N GLU A 197 -10.49 3.29 3.71
CA GLU A 197 -9.64 3.39 4.93
C GLU A 197 -10.15 4.44 5.94
N ALA A 198 -10.80 5.51 5.47
CA ALA A 198 -11.20 6.65 6.30
C ALA A 198 -12.59 7.21 5.95
N THR A 199 -13.24 6.71 4.92
CA THR A 199 -14.52 7.24 4.42
C THR A 199 -15.53 6.14 4.21
N THR A 200 -16.81 6.51 4.40
CA THR A 200 -17.94 5.64 4.10
C THR A 200 -18.77 6.28 2.99
N SER A 201 -18.97 5.57 1.88
CA SER A 201 -19.76 6.03 0.74
C SER A 201 -20.64 4.94 0.18
N GLY A 202 -21.93 5.26 0.00
CA GLY A 202 -22.86 4.46 -0.79
C GLY A 202 -22.67 4.62 -2.29
N ASP A 203 -21.94 5.64 -2.72
CA ASP A 203 -21.77 5.97 -4.13
C ASP A 203 -20.73 5.07 -4.78
N GLN A 204 -21.06 4.62 -6.01
CA GLN A 204 -20.14 3.87 -6.87
C GLN A 204 -19.39 4.86 -7.77
N SER A 205 -18.10 4.59 -8.01
CA SER A 205 -17.32 5.34 -8.99
C SER A 205 -16.58 4.40 -9.94
N PHE A 206 -16.29 4.92 -11.12
CA PHE A 206 -15.63 4.21 -12.20
C PHE A 206 -14.44 5.02 -12.70
N SER A 207 -13.30 4.39 -12.79
CA SER A 207 -12.11 5.00 -13.37
C SER A 207 -12.12 4.80 -14.88
N HIS A 208 -12.03 5.90 -15.64
CA HIS A 208 -11.95 5.91 -17.08
C HIS A 208 -10.66 6.51 -17.58
N LEU A 209 -10.27 6.12 -18.80
CA LEU A 209 -9.11 6.61 -19.51
C LEU A 209 -9.50 7.70 -20.49
N PHE A 210 -8.71 8.76 -20.52
CA PHE A 210 -8.88 9.91 -21.42
C PHE A 210 -7.57 10.23 -22.13
N ILE A 211 -7.67 10.77 -23.32
CA ILE A 211 -6.53 11.25 -24.11
C ILE A 211 -6.79 12.67 -24.58
N MET A 212 -5.72 13.48 -24.67
CA MET A 212 -5.77 14.84 -25.22
C MET A 212 -4.45 15.16 -25.93
N ALA A 213 -4.43 16.20 -26.76
CA ALA A 213 -3.17 16.74 -27.22
C ALA A 213 -2.35 17.24 -26.03
N ALA A 214 -1.02 17.09 -26.08
CA ALA A 214 -0.11 17.51 -25.01
C ALA A 214 0.10 19.04 -24.99
N GLU A 215 -1.01 19.78 -25.11
CA GLU A 215 -1.10 21.24 -25.16
C GLU A 215 -2.06 21.76 -24.09
N ALA A 216 -1.76 22.92 -23.52
CA ALA A 216 -2.64 23.55 -22.53
C ALA A 216 -3.99 23.94 -23.15
N GLY A 217 -5.07 23.56 -22.48
CA GLY A 217 -6.43 23.87 -22.94
C GLY A 217 -6.98 22.91 -24.00
N ALA A 218 -6.23 21.87 -24.38
CA ALA A 218 -6.75 20.82 -25.26
C ALA A 218 -7.94 20.09 -24.59
N THR A 219 -8.91 19.66 -25.40
CA THR A 219 -10.10 18.97 -24.93
C THR A 219 -9.82 17.48 -24.79
N PRO A 220 -9.98 16.89 -23.56
CA PRO A 220 -9.88 15.45 -23.38
C PRO A 220 -11.01 14.71 -24.11
N LYS A 221 -10.67 13.52 -24.62
CA LYS A 221 -11.62 12.57 -25.20
C LYS A 221 -11.55 11.25 -24.44
N ALA A 222 -12.71 10.63 -24.20
CA ALA A 222 -12.77 9.34 -23.53
C ALA A 222 -12.26 8.20 -24.44
N ILE A 223 -11.41 7.34 -23.87
CA ILE A 223 -10.95 6.09 -24.49
C ILE A 223 -11.85 4.93 -24.09
N THR A 224 -12.32 4.93 -22.83
CA THR A 224 -13.13 3.88 -22.23
C THR A 224 -14.48 4.43 -21.81
N HIS A 225 -15.51 3.59 -21.86
CA HIS A 225 -16.90 3.99 -21.69
C HIS A 225 -17.65 2.99 -20.79
N GLY A 226 -18.85 3.37 -20.37
CA GLY A 226 -19.78 2.48 -19.64
C GLY A 226 -19.45 2.37 -18.15
N PHE A 227 -20.03 1.35 -17.51
CA PHE A 227 -20.01 1.19 -16.06
C PHE A 227 -18.90 0.23 -15.61
N HIS A 228 -17.69 0.42 -16.10
CA HIS A 228 -16.52 -0.42 -15.84
C HIS A 228 -15.38 0.40 -15.27
N ARG A 229 -14.40 -0.28 -14.64
CA ARG A 229 -13.19 0.35 -14.10
C ARG A 229 -12.00 0.00 -14.98
N PHE A 230 -11.24 1.01 -15.38
CA PHE A 230 -10.02 0.87 -16.16
C PHE A 230 -8.87 1.64 -15.53
N GLY A 231 -7.64 1.15 -15.69
CA GLY A 231 -6.45 1.79 -15.13
C GLY A 231 -5.15 1.20 -15.63
N GLY A 232 -4.01 1.65 -15.10
CA GLY A 232 -2.69 1.13 -15.43
C GLY A 232 -2.34 1.27 -16.92
N ALA A 233 -2.78 2.35 -17.57
CA ALA A 233 -2.66 2.52 -19.01
C ALA A 233 -1.26 2.94 -19.45
N SER A 234 -0.80 2.41 -20.59
CA SER A 234 0.45 2.77 -21.26
C SER A 234 0.30 2.68 -22.77
N PHE A 235 1.08 3.47 -23.50
CA PHE A 235 1.16 3.33 -24.96
C PHE A 235 2.05 2.13 -25.34
N THR A 236 1.75 1.53 -26.48
CA THR A 236 2.70 0.66 -27.17
C THR A 236 3.91 1.49 -27.65
N PRO A 237 5.11 0.89 -27.83
CA PRO A 237 6.30 1.64 -28.24
C PRO A 237 6.17 2.40 -29.55
N ASP A 238 5.32 1.94 -30.47
CA ASP A 238 5.01 2.62 -31.73
C ASP A 238 3.95 3.74 -31.62
N GLY A 239 3.41 3.94 -30.40
CA GLY A 239 2.40 4.96 -30.11
C GLY A 239 1.01 4.72 -30.71
N LYS A 240 0.76 3.59 -31.38
CA LYS A 240 -0.49 3.37 -32.11
C LYS A 240 -1.60 2.79 -31.25
N LYS A 241 -1.26 2.08 -30.18
CA LYS A 241 -2.22 1.43 -29.29
C LYS A 241 -1.96 1.78 -27.82
N ILE A 242 -2.98 1.55 -27.01
CA ILE A 242 -2.96 1.71 -25.56
C ILE A 242 -3.23 0.35 -24.95
N LEU A 243 -2.39 -0.06 -24.00
CA LEU A 243 -2.56 -1.25 -23.16
C LEU A 243 -3.00 -0.81 -21.77
N PHE A 244 -3.98 -1.48 -21.16
CA PHE A 244 -4.52 -1.11 -19.85
C PHE A 244 -5.16 -2.29 -19.14
N THR A 245 -5.40 -2.13 -17.85
CA THR A 245 -6.14 -3.09 -17.03
C THR A 245 -7.59 -2.67 -16.87
N GLY A 246 -8.47 -3.64 -16.58
CA GLY A 246 -9.87 -3.34 -16.30
C GLY A 246 -10.64 -4.59 -15.89
N ASN A 247 -11.96 -4.41 -15.70
CA ASN A 247 -12.90 -5.50 -15.56
C ASN A 247 -14.21 -5.10 -16.22
N THR A 248 -14.71 -5.93 -17.14
CA THR A 248 -15.95 -5.71 -17.90
C THR A 248 -17.00 -6.77 -17.62
N ASP A 249 -16.90 -7.50 -16.50
CA ASP A 249 -17.88 -8.51 -16.10
C ASP A 249 -19.13 -7.85 -15.49
N ASP A 250 -20.24 -7.88 -16.23
CA ASP A 250 -21.55 -7.40 -15.80
C ASP A 250 -22.43 -8.49 -15.17
N SER A 251 -21.93 -9.72 -15.01
CA SER A 251 -22.69 -10.82 -14.42
C SER A 251 -22.96 -10.64 -12.92
N GLN A 252 -22.21 -9.75 -12.29
CA GLN A 252 -22.31 -9.42 -10.87
C GLN A 252 -22.01 -7.93 -10.61
N HIS A 253 -22.37 -7.45 -9.43
CA HIS A 253 -22.04 -6.07 -9.03
C HIS A 253 -20.52 -5.82 -9.07
N PRO A 254 -20.05 -4.63 -9.52
CA PRO A 254 -18.60 -4.33 -9.71
C PRO A 254 -17.73 -4.49 -8.48
N ASP A 255 -18.27 -4.44 -7.28
CA ASP A 255 -17.52 -4.65 -6.04
C ASP A 255 -17.28 -6.14 -5.72
N ARG A 256 -17.88 -7.05 -6.47
CA ARG A 256 -17.62 -8.50 -6.42
C ARG A 256 -16.85 -9.00 -7.65
N ALA A 257 -16.82 -8.24 -8.73
CA ALA A 257 -15.99 -8.50 -9.91
C ALA A 257 -14.55 -8.02 -9.65
N LEU A 258 -13.75 -8.87 -9.02
CA LEU A 258 -12.44 -8.49 -8.44
C LEU A 258 -11.25 -8.88 -9.32
N GLU A 259 -11.47 -9.73 -10.33
CA GLU A 259 -10.43 -10.11 -11.29
C GLU A 259 -10.00 -8.89 -12.11
N SER A 260 -8.70 -8.81 -12.40
CA SER A 260 -8.16 -7.84 -13.34
C SER A 260 -7.88 -8.52 -14.67
N GLN A 261 -8.30 -7.86 -15.74
CA GLN A 261 -8.16 -8.27 -17.13
C GLN A 261 -7.22 -7.30 -17.85
N ILE A 262 -6.58 -7.74 -18.94
CA ILE A 262 -5.74 -6.88 -19.78
C ILE A 262 -6.46 -6.59 -21.10
N PHE A 263 -6.50 -5.31 -21.46
CA PHE A 263 -7.10 -4.80 -22.69
C PHE A 263 -6.07 -4.06 -23.54
N MET A 264 -6.33 -4.03 -24.85
CA MET A 264 -5.62 -3.19 -25.80
C MET A 264 -6.64 -2.52 -26.73
N ALA A 265 -6.43 -1.25 -27.04
CA ALA A 265 -7.25 -0.46 -27.95
C ALA A 265 -6.40 0.46 -28.82
N ASN A 266 -6.95 0.98 -29.89
CA ASN A 266 -6.35 2.11 -30.60
C ASN A 266 -6.35 3.37 -29.71
N THR A 267 -5.54 4.37 -30.05
CA THR A 267 -5.43 5.62 -29.27
C THR A 267 -6.70 6.46 -29.25
N ASP A 268 -7.63 6.21 -30.17
CA ASP A 268 -8.97 6.83 -30.21
C ASP A 268 -10.04 6.01 -29.45
N GLY A 269 -9.67 4.90 -28.82
CA GLY A 269 -10.57 3.98 -28.12
C GLY A 269 -11.22 2.92 -28.99
N SER A 270 -11.05 2.97 -30.32
CA SER A 270 -11.58 1.97 -31.24
C SER A 270 -10.81 0.63 -31.15
N ASP A 271 -11.39 -0.45 -31.66
CA ASP A 271 -10.79 -1.80 -31.69
C ASP A 271 -10.35 -2.31 -30.31
N MET A 272 -11.11 -1.98 -29.26
CA MET A 272 -10.83 -2.46 -27.91
C MET A 272 -11.00 -3.98 -27.84
N LYS A 273 -9.92 -4.67 -27.43
CA LYS A 273 -9.87 -6.14 -27.29
C LYS A 273 -9.35 -6.52 -25.90
N GLN A 274 -10.00 -7.51 -25.30
CA GLN A 274 -9.47 -8.20 -24.14
C GLN A 274 -8.40 -9.18 -24.60
N LEU A 275 -7.16 -8.99 -24.11
CA LEU A 275 -6.04 -9.89 -24.38
C LEU A 275 -6.02 -11.06 -23.39
N LEU A 276 -6.23 -10.75 -22.11
CA LEU A 276 -6.22 -11.73 -21.01
C LEU A 276 -7.39 -11.46 -20.06
N GLY A 277 -8.09 -12.50 -19.61
CA GLY A 277 -9.28 -12.32 -18.78
C GLY A 277 -10.03 -13.61 -18.48
N GLU A 278 -9.33 -14.68 -18.15
CA GLU A 278 -9.95 -15.95 -17.77
C GLU A 278 -10.56 -15.86 -16.36
N LYS A 279 -11.73 -16.45 -16.18
CA LYS A 279 -12.42 -16.54 -14.88
C LYS A 279 -11.55 -17.21 -13.81
N GLY A 280 -11.50 -16.61 -12.64
CA GLY A 280 -10.70 -17.09 -11.51
C GLY A 280 -9.23 -16.71 -11.58
N LYS A 281 -8.78 -16.06 -12.65
CA LYS A 281 -7.45 -15.49 -12.80
C LYS A 281 -7.49 -13.97 -12.75
N SER A 282 -6.42 -13.38 -12.24
CA SER A 282 -6.22 -11.94 -12.21
C SER A 282 -4.91 -11.60 -12.88
N TYR A 283 -4.93 -10.69 -13.85
CA TYR A 283 -3.79 -10.29 -14.66
C TYR A 283 -3.44 -8.84 -14.34
N ASN A 284 -2.19 -8.59 -13.92
CA ASN A 284 -1.76 -7.29 -13.44
C ASN A 284 -0.39 -6.88 -14.01
N SER A 285 -0.06 -5.60 -13.85
CA SER A 285 1.25 -5.02 -14.20
C SER A 285 1.70 -5.32 -15.64
N PRO A 286 0.86 -5.08 -16.67
CA PRO A 286 1.28 -5.32 -18.05
C PRO A 286 2.45 -4.42 -18.44
N SER A 287 3.46 -4.99 -19.09
CA SER A 287 4.65 -4.27 -19.59
C SER A 287 5.02 -4.76 -20.99
N VAL A 288 4.94 -3.87 -21.97
CA VAL A 288 5.29 -4.19 -23.36
C VAL A 288 6.80 -4.09 -23.54
N SER A 289 7.38 -5.03 -24.27
CA SER A 289 8.80 -5.01 -24.60
C SER A 289 9.15 -3.85 -25.55
N PRO A 290 10.43 -3.36 -25.58
CA PRO A 290 10.85 -2.24 -26.42
C PRO A 290 10.54 -2.37 -27.91
N SER A 291 10.56 -3.58 -28.45
CA SER A 291 10.20 -3.84 -29.87
C SER A 291 8.69 -3.89 -30.13
N GLY A 292 7.87 -3.91 -29.06
CA GLY A 292 6.42 -4.11 -29.17
C GLY A 292 6.00 -5.56 -29.45
N LYS A 293 6.92 -6.53 -29.41
CA LYS A 293 6.65 -7.94 -29.75
C LYS A 293 6.11 -8.76 -28.59
N TRP A 294 6.52 -8.41 -27.34
CA TRP A 294 6.23 -9.19 -26.15
C TRP A 294 5.46 -8.40 -25.12
N LEU A 295 4.62 -9.09 -24.37
CA LEU A 295 3.95 -8.62 -23.18
C LEU A 295 4.45 -9.42 -21.99
N ALA A 296 4.94 -8.73 -20.95
CA ALA A 296 5.14 -9.30 -19.61
C ALA A 296 3.94 -8.95 -18.73
N VAL A 297 3.52 -9.88 -17.88
CA VAL A 297 2.35 -9.72 -17.01
C VAL A 297 2.50 -10.56 -15.75
N GLN A 298 1.86 -10.14 -14.66
CA GLN A 298 1.70 -10.98 -13.47
C GLN A 298 0.36 -11.70 -13.51
N VAL A 299 0.36 -13.00 -13.26
CA VAL A 299 -0.81 -13.89 -13.28
C VAL A 299 -1.03 -14.44 -11.87
N GLY A 300 -2.17 -14.19 -11.29
CA GLY A 300 -2.52 -14.66 -9.96
C GLY A 300 -4.02 -14.89 -9.80
N THR A 301 -4.47 -14.87 -8.57
CA THR A 301 -5.89 -14.93 -8.18
C THR A 301 -6.25 -13.68 -7.39
N VAL A 302 -7.51 -13.54 -7.02
CA VAL A 302 -7.98 -12.44 -6.15
C VAL A 302 -7.71 -12.70 -4.65
N SER A 303 -7.11 -13.82 -4.29
CA SER A 303 -6.76 -14.16 -2.91
C SER A 303 -5.56 -13.37 -2.41
N PHE A 304 -5.57 -12.98 -1.13
CA PHE A 304 -4.44 -12.35 -0.45
C PHE A 304 -3.32 -13.34 -0.08
N VAL A 305 -3.60 -14.64 -0.08
CA VAL A 305 -2.65 -15.71 0.23
C VAL A 305 -2.18 -16.43 -1.04
N ASN A 306 -1.76 -15.63 -2.00
CA ASN A 306 -1.27 -16.07 -3.31
C ASN A 306 -0.08 -15.20 -3.73
N VAL A 307 0.91 -15.81 -4.35
CA VAL A 307 2.06 -15.13 -4.97
C VAL A 307 1.86 -15.14 -6.49
N PRO A 308 1.54 -14.00 -7.13
CA PRO A 308 1.36 -13.96 -8.58
C PRO A 308 2.63 -14.38 -9.33
N GLU A 309 2.50 -15.18 -10.36
CA GLU A 309 3.59 -15.60 -11.23
C GLU A 309 3.90 -14.54 -12.29
N LEU A 310 5.16 -14.42 -12.68
CA LEU A 310 5.57 -13.63 -13.84
C LEU A 310 5.35 -14.48 -15.10
N ALA A 311 4.76 -13.92 -16.13
CA ALA A 311 4.58 -14.57 -17.42
C ALA A 311 4.91 -13.62 -18.57
N ILE A 312 5.27 -14.18 -19.73
CA ILE A 312 5.42 -13.45 -20.99
C ILE A 312 4.60 -14.13 -22.09
N MET A 313 4.15 -13.34 -23.06
CA MET A 313 3.52 -13.84 -24.29
C MET A 313 3.80 -12.90 -25.47
N PRO A 314 3.61 -13.34 -26.72
CA PRO A 314 3.58 -12.42 -27.84
C PRO A 314 2.47 -11.37 -27.65
N LEU A 315 2.71 -10.10 -27.97
CA LEU A 315 1.72 -9.03 -27.74
C LEU A 315 0.39 -9.30 -28.49
N ASN A 316 0.45 -9.96 -29.64
CA ASN A 316 -0.73 -10.37 -30.42
C ASN A 316 -1.17 -11.82 -30.11
N GLY A 317 -0.65 -12.44 -29.07
CA GLY A 317 -0.99 -13.79 -28.63
C GLY A 317 -2.27 -13.85 -27.80
N THR A 318 -2.53 -15.01 -27.25
CA THR A 318 -3.66 -15.35 -26.39
C THR A 318 -3.17 -15.90 -25.04
N ALA A 319 -4.08 -16.18 -24.13
CA ALA A 319 -3.74 -16.81 -22.84
C ALA A 319 -3.03 -18.18 -23.02
N ALA A 320 -3.25 -18.88 -24.13
CA ALA A 320 -2.59 -20.16 -24.45
C ALA A 320 -1.09 -19.99 -24.76
N ASP A 321 -0.66 -18.79 -25.12
CA ASP A 321 0.74 -18.47 -25.45
C ASP A 321 1.53 -17.97 -24.25
N LEU A 322 0.94 -17.94 -23.05
CA LEU A 322 1.62 -17.52 -21.82
C LEU A 322 2.73 -18.50 -21.44
N VAL A 323 3.92 -17.97 -21.30
CA VAL A 323 5.09 -18.71 -20.81
C VAL A 323 5.42 -18.20 -19.41
N LEU A 324 5.30 -19.06 -18.40
CA LEU A 324 5.63 -18.73 -17.01
C LEU A 324 7.13 -18.60 -16.81
N LEU A 325 7.51 -17.59 -16.05
CA LEU A 325 8.86 -17.31 -15.57
C LEU A 325 8.85 -17.46 -14.03
N PRO A 326 9.18 -18.65 -13.51
CA PRO A 326 8.96 -18.98 -12.10
C PRO A 326 9.83 -18.13 -11.17
N PHE A 327 9.18 -17.45 -10.24
CA PHE A 327 9.83 -16.68 -9.18
C PHE A 327 8.85 -16.47 -8.02
N ASP A 328 9.05 -17.24 -6.96
CA ASP A 328 8.13 -17.33 -5.83
C ASP A 328 8.27 -16.14 -4.85
N ARG A 329 8.09 -14.93 -5.34
CA ARG A 329 8.05 -13.67 -4.57
C ARG A 329 7.11 -12.69 -5.27
N ASN A 330 6.48 -11.78 -4.49
CA ASN A 330 5.73 -10.66 -5.06
C ASN A 330 6.68 -9.70 -5.78
N LYS A 331 6.36 -9.37 -7.03
CA LYS A 331 7.18 -8.57 -7.93
C LYS A 331 6.58 -7.18 -8.14
N GLY A 332 7.41 -6.15 -8.19
CA GLY A 332 7.01 -4.77 -8.47
C GLY A 332 7.85 -4.12 -9.56
N GLY A 333 7.23 -3.27 -10.39
CA GLY A 333 7.94 -2.42 -11.34
C GLY A 333 8.56 -3.18 -12.52
N LEU A 334 7.82 -4.07 -13.19
CA LEU A 334 8.33 -4.86 -14.33
C LEU A 334 8.89 -3.94 -15.43
N THR A 335 10.18 -4.09 -15.75
CA THR A 335 10.89 -3.30 -16.76
C THR A 335 11.74 -4.19 -17.66
N TRP A 336 11.51 -4.13 -18.96
CA TRP A 336 12.30 -4.88 -19.95
C TRP A 336 13.69 -4.27 -20.13
N SER A 337 14.69 -5.11 -20.33
CA SER A 337 15.98 -4.67 -20.88
C SER A 337 15.82 -4.25 -22.34
N LYS A 338 16.73 -3.39 -22.83
CA LYS A 338 16.71 -2.91 -24.21
C LYS A 338 16.86 -4.05 -25.24
N ASP A 339 17.61 -5.08 -24.93
CA ASP A 339 17.82 -6.27 -25.75
C ASP A 339 16.73 -7.35 -25.58
N GLU A 340 15.72 -7.09 -24.73
CA GLU A 340 14.59 -7.98 -24.42
C GLU A 340 14.96 -9.33 -23.85
N GLN A 341 16.21 -9.52 -23.42
CA GLN A 341 16.64 -10.78 -22.81
C GLN A 341 16.31 -10.88 -21.33
N HIS A 342 16.03 -9.75 -20.68
CA HIS A 342 15.77 -9.69 -19.24
C HIS A 342 14.56 -8.83 -18.89
N ILE A 343 13.89 -9.19 -17.79
CA ILE A 343 12.91 -8.36 -17.10
C ILE A 343 13.46 -8.05 -15.71
N TYR A 344 13.54 -6.76 -15.38
CA TYR A 344 13.94 -6.27 -14.07
C TYR A 344 12.71 -6.00 -13.20
N PHE A 345 12.83 -6.23 -11.91
CA PHE A 345 11.76 -5.96 -10.93
C PHE A 345 12.34 -5.91 -9.52
N THR A 346 11.63 -5.27 -8.59
CA THR A 346 11.90 -5.43 -7.16
C THR A 346 11.06 -6.58 -6.60
N ALA A 347 11.57 -7.25 -5.57
CA ALA A 347 10.77 -8.24 -4.85
C ALA A 347 11.15 -8.30 -3.38
N GLN A 348 10.12 -8.29 -2.51
CA GLN A 348 10.34 -8.56 -1.09
C GLN A 348 10.92 -9.96 -0.92
N SER A 349 12.07 -10.06 -0.26
CA SER A 349 12.82 -11.30 -0.10
C SER A 349 13.63 -11.27 1.17
N ASN A 350 13.32 -12.19 2.10
CA ASN A 350 14.17 -12.49 3.26
C ASN A 350 14.56 -11.27 4.12
N GLY A 351 13.61 -10.37 4.34
CA GLY A 351 13.78 -9.15 5.13
C GLY A 351 14.18 -7.91 4.35
N GLY A 352 14.46 -8.03 3.05
CA GLY A 352 14.78 -6.93 2.15
C GLY A 352 13.86 -6.83 0.94
N ALA A 353 14.16 -5.89 0.06
CA ALA A 353 13.44 -5.73 -1.20
C ALA A 353 14.43 -5.40 -2.33
N PRO A 354 15.28 -6.35 -2.72
CA PRO A 354 16.29 -6.12 -3.75
C PRO A 354 15.70 -6.01 -5.16
N ILE A 355 16.49 -5.47 -6.08
CA ILE A 355 16.26 -5.56 -7.51
C ILE A 355 16.72 -6.94 -7.98
N TYR A 356 15.88 -7.58 -8.78
CA TYR A 356 16.18 -8.80 -9.52
C TYR A 356 16.15 -8.54 -11.03
N ARG A 357 16.84 -9.40 -11.78
CA ARG A 357 16.59 -9.55 -13.20
C ARG A 357 16.28 -11.01 -13.54
N MET A 358 15.26 -11.23 -14.33
CA MET A 358 14.84 -12.54 -14.86
C MET A 358 15.29 -12.66 -16.30
N ASN A 359 16.08 -13.68 -16.62
CA ASN A 359 16.38 -14.00 -18.01
C ASN A 359 15.20 -14.75 -18.62
N VAL A 360 14.62 -14.22 -19.70
CA VAL A 360 13.38 -14.74 -20.29
C VAL A 360 13.55 -16.09 -20.98
N LYS A 361 14.77 -16.38 -21.49
CA LYS A 361 15.09 -17.63 -22.18
C LYS A 361 15.43 -18.76 -21.20
N THR A 362 16.33 -18.49 -20.24
CA THR A 362 16.79 -19.49 -19.27
C THR A 362 15.85 -19.63 -18.08
N LYS A 363 14.92 -18.69 -17.89
CA LYS A 363 13.97 -18.58 -16.76
C LYS A 363 14.67 -18.53 -15.40
N LYS A 364 15.89 -18.01 -15.34
CA LYS A 364 16.66 -17.86 -14.10
C LYS A 364 16.63 -16.40 -13.65
N ALA A 365 16.32 -16.20 -12.38
CA ALA A 365 16.41 -14.90 -11.73
C ALA A 365 17.78 -14.73 -11.08
N GLU A 366 18.32 -13.52 -11.16
CA GLU A 366 19.54 -13.08 -10.49
C GLU A 366 19.24 -11.88 -9.61
N GLN A 367 19.73 -11.91 -8.38
CA GLN A 367 19.64 -10.80 -7.44
C GLN A 367 20.77 -9.79 -7.72
N LEU A 368 20.43 -8.51 -7.87
CA LEU A 368 21.38 -7.45 -8.21
C LEU A 368 21.80 -6.60 -7.03
N THR A 369 20.94 -6.44 -6.03
CA THR A 369 21.20 -5.63 -4.84
C THR A 369 20.99 -6.44 -3.57
N SER A 370 21.44 -5.93 -2.41
CA SER A 370 21.41 -6.68 -1.14
C SER A 370 19.98 -6.95 -0.64
N ILE A 371 19.78 -8.11 0.01
CA ILE A 371 18.58 -8.42 0.80
C ILE A 371 18.58 -7.75 2.17
N ASP A 372 19.68 -7.15 2.61
CA ASP A 372 19.77 -6.42 3.88
C ASP A 372 19.30 -4.95 3.73
N GLU A 373 18.73 -4.61 2.57
CA GLU A 373 18.27 -3.29 2.20
C GLU A 373 16.91 -3.36 1.51
N GLY A 374 16.13 -2.28 1.58
CA GLY A 374 14.86 -2.13 0.88
C GLY A 374 15.00 -1.19 -0.31
N ILE A 375 14.41 -1.54 -1.44
CA ILE A 375 14.29 -0.65 -2.59
C ILE A 375 12.82 -0.32 -2.79
N SER A 376 12.44 0.93 -2.52
CA SER A 376 11.05 1.39 -2.57
C SER A 376 10.61 1.86 -3.96
N SER A 377 11.54 2.28 -4.80
CA SER A 377 11.29 2.74 -6.17
C SER A 377 12.58 2.69 -6.97
N TYR A 378 12.50 2.31 -8.23
CA TYR A 378 13.65 2.32 -9.14
C TYR A 378 13.24 2.71 -10.56
N SER A 379 14.22 3.12 -11.35
CA SER A 379 14.09 3.36 -12.77
C SER A 379 15.35 2.95 -13.51
N MET A 380 15.20 2.45 -14.72
CA MET A 380 16.28 1.97 -15.55
C MET A 380 16.25 2.65 -16.93
N LYS A 381 17.39 3.15 -17.39
CA LYS A 381 17.55 3.74 -18.73
C LYS A 381 19.02 3.64 -19.18
N GLY A 382 19.23 3.28 -20.43
CA GLY A 382 20.58 3.10 -20.96
C GLY A 382 21.31 1.97 -20.22
N ASP A 383 22.46 2.30 -19.64
CA ASP A 383 23.31 1.41 -18.85
C ASP A 383 23.19 1.59 -17.33
N LYS A 384 22.19 2.38 -16.88
CA LYS A 384 22.04 2.76 -15.46
C LYS A 384 20.72 2.34 -14.86
N ILE A 385 20.78 2.01 -13.56
CA ILE A 385 19.65 1.90 -12.66
C ILE A 385 19.81 2.97 -11.58
N VAL A 386 18.76 3.74 -11.32
CA VAL A 386 18.65 4.68 -10.19
C VAL A 386 17.51 4.23 -9.30
N TYR A 387 17.71 4.25 -7.99
CA TYR A 387 16.73 3.74 -7.04
C TYR A 387 16.79 4.44 -5.69
N VAL A 388 15.69 4.40 -4.95
CA VAL A 388 15.61 4.78 -3.54
C VAL A 388 15.88 3.57 -2.68
N LYS A 389 16.93 3.66 -1.88
CA LYS A 389 17.34 2.63 -0.94
C LYS A 389 17.00 3.03 0.50
N THR A 390 16.47 2.08 1.24
CA THR A 390 16.23 2.17 2.68
C THR A 390 17.08 1.14 3.41
N ALA A 391 17.69 1.55 4.50
CA ALA A 391 18.41 0.67 5.41
C ALA A 391 18.32 1.23 6.83
N VAL A 392 18.54 0.40 7.83
CA VAL A 392 18.55 0.88 9.23
C VAL A 392 19.63 1.93 9.47
N ALA A 393 20.78 1.81 8.80
CA ALA A 393 21.83 2.80 8.85
C ALA A 393 21.46 4.14 8.20
N ASN A 394 20.50 4.14 7.26
CA ASN A 394 19.98 5.35 6.62
C ASN A 394 18.58 5.10 6.06
N PRO A 395 17.54 5.81 6.53
CA PRO A 395 16.15 5.48 6.20
C PRO A 395 15.79 5.62 4.72
N PHE A 396 16.31 6.61 4.01
CA PHE A 396 16.05 6.81 2.57
C PHE A 396 17.16 7.64 1.95
N GLU A 397 17.75 7.13 0.87
CA GLU A 397 18.60 7.92 -0.05
C GLU A 397 18.53 7.38 -1.47
N MET A 398 18.89 8.22 -2.44
CA MET A 398 19.00 7.80 -3.82
C MET A 398 20.39 7.26 -4.12
N TYR A 399 20.40 6.20 -4.90
CA TYR A 399 21.60 5.52 -5.38
C TYR A 399 21.52 5.29 -6.89
N SER A 400 22.67 5.15 -7.52
CA SER A 400 22.80 4.68 -8.90
C SER A 400 23.74 3.48 -8.97
N THR A 401 23.50 2.61 -9.94
CA THR A 401 24.32 1.44 -10.24
C THR A 401 24.27 1.13 -11.74
N ASP A 402 25.16 0.25 -12.22
CA ASP A 402 25.05 -0.31 -13.57
C ASP A 402 23.97 -1.42 -13.63
N LEU A 403 23.69 -1.93 -14.83
CA LEU A 403 22.68 -2.97 -15.06
C LEU A 403 22.99 -4.33 -14.39
N ASN A 404 24.20 -4.50 -13.84
CA ASN A 404 24.61 -5.71 -13.11
C ASN A 404 24.63 -5.50 -11.60
N GLY A 405 24.11 -4.37 -11.09
CA GLY A 405 24.13 -4.05 -9.67
C GLY A 405 25.53 -3.69 -9.14
N LYS A 406 26.49 -3.37 -10.03
CA LYS A 406 27.85 -2.99 -9.65
C LYS A 406 28.04 -1.47 -9.70
N ASN A 407 29.16 -1.01 -9.10
CA ASN A 407 29.50 0.42 -9.08
C ASN A 407 28.42 1.28 -8.38
N GLU A 408 27.84 0.76 -7.31
CA GLU A 408 26.84 1.49 -6.53
C GLU A 408 27.41 2.81 -6.00
N LYS A 409 26.66 3.89 -6.19
CA LYS A 409 27.00 5.23 -5.72
C LYS A 409 25.77 5.90 -5.12
N ARG A 410 25.91 6.46 -3.90
CA ARG A 410 24.87 7.34 -3.33
C ARG A 410 24.90 8.68 -4.06
N ILE A 411 23.73 9.18 -4.49
CA ILE A 411 23.57 10.41 -5.24
C ILE A 411 22.71 11.47 -4.55
N SER A 412 22.29 11.20 -3.29
CA SER A 412 21.60 12.17 -2.42
C SER A 412 22.07 12.07 -0.97
N SER A 413 21.76 13.07 -0.14
CA SER A 413 22.15 13.14 1.27
C SER A 413 21.06 13.77 2.16
N PHE A 414 19.80 13.59 1.84
CA PHE A 414 18.69 14.21 2.58
C PHE A 414 18.60 13.73 4.05
N ASN A 415 18.81 12.45 4.28
CA ASN A 415 18.81 11.85 5.59
C ASN A 415 20.23 11.59 6.11
N TYR A 416 21.14 11.19 5.23
CA TYR A 416 22.50 10.79 5.59
C TYR A 416 23.25 11.84 6.40
N ASP A 417 23.14 13.11 6.06
CA ASP A 417 23.88 14.21 6.70
C ASP A 417 23.60 14.36 8.20
N TRP A 418 22.41 13.99 8.64
CA TRP A 418 22.08 14.06 10.06
C TRP A 418 22.06 12.67 10.72
N VAL A 419 21.67 11.61 10.00
CA VAL A 419 21.64 10.24 10.53
C VAL A 419 23.04 9.72 10.81
N SER A 420 24.02 10.00 9.93
CA SER A 420 25.43 9.59 10.11
C SER A 420 26.08 10.13 11.39
N LYS A 421 25.49 11.16 11.99
CA LYS A 421 25.94 11.75 13.27
C LYS A 421 25.24 11.15 14.50
N LYS A 422 24.44 10.10 14.32
CA LYS A 422 23.69 9.44 15.39
C LYS A 422 24.26 8.07 15.69
N GLN A 423 24.22 7.72 16.96
CA GLN A 423 24.48 6.35 17.37
C GLN A 423 23.22 5.53 17.13
N LEU A 424 23.27 4.66 16.15
CA LEU A 424 22.17 3.79 15.76
C LEU A 424 22.36 2.39 16.35
N SER A 425 21.24 1.72 16.62
CA SER A 425 21.20 0.29 16.84
C SER A 425 21.02 -0.40 15.48
N LEU A 426 21.84 -1.40 15.20
CA LEU A 426 21.77 -2.15 13.94
C LEU A 426 21.19 -3.54 14.19
N PRO A 427 20.35 -4.07 13.29
CA PRO A 427 19.74 -5.38 13.43
C PRO A 427 20.77 -6.48 13.12
N GLU A 428 20.83 -7.47 13.99
CA GLU A 428 21.63 -8.68 13.82
C GLU A 428 20.71 -9.84 13.45
N LYS A 429 20.84 -10.38 12.24
CA LYS A 429 20.01 -11.47 11.71
C LYS A 429 20.28 -12.80 12.41
N ARG A 430 19.22 -13.56 12.67
CA ARG A 430 19.23 -14.94 13.17
C ARG A 430 18.16 -15.75 12.45
N THR A 431 18.28 -17.07 12.48
CA THR A 431 17.32 -17.98 11.88
C THR A 431 17.12 -19.23 12.73
N PHE A 432 15.95 -19.83 12.60
CA PHE A 432 15.69 -21.19 13.10
C PHE A 432 14.67 -21.89 12.20
N LYS A 433 14.56 -23.20 12.33
CA LYS A 433 13.46 -23.96 11.71
C LYS A 433 12.35 -24.20 12.70
N ASN A 434 11.11 -23.87 12.32
CA ASN A 434 9.94 -24.14 13.12
C ASN A 434 9.48 -25.62 12.96
N GLU A 435 8.42 -26.01 13.66
CA GLU A 435 7.90 -27.39 13.66
C GLU A 435 7.37 -27.86 12.29
N LYS A 436 7.09 -26.90 11.36
CA LYS A 436 6.74 -27.23 9.96
C LYS A 436 7.97 -27.34 9.06
N GLY A 437 9.18 -27.19 9.60
CA GLY A 437 10.42 -27.18 8.83
C GLY A 437 10.71 -25.90 8.08
N LEU A 438 9.86 -24.86 8.23
CA LEU A 438 10.02 -23.56 7.60
C LEU A 438 11.13 -22.77 8.30
N THR A 439 11.97 -22.09 7.53
CA THR A 439 13.02 -21.22 8.07
C THR A 439 12.42 -19.87 8.46
N VAL A 440 12.37 -19.59 9.75
CA VAL A 440 11.96 -18.32 10.32
C VAL A 440 13.18 -17.42 10.48
N GLU A 441 13.11 -16.20 9.96
CA GLU A 441 14.13 -15.18 10.14
C GLU A 441 13.69 -14.15 11.19
N TYR A 442 14.61 -13.78 12.07
CA TYR A 442 14.40 -12.74 13.08
C TYR A 442 15.65 -11.92 13.28
N TRP A 443 15.49 -10.74 13.84
CA TRP A 443 16.57 -9.81 14.10
C TRP A 443 16.55 -9.37 15.55
N ILE A 444 17.76 -9.10 16.06
CA ILE A 444 18.00 -8.57 17.39
C ILE A 444 18.66 -7.21 17.22
N MET A 445 18.11 -6.20 17.89
CA MET A 445 18.74 -4.87 17.99
C MET A 445 19.13 -4.64 19.45
N LYS A 446 20.41 -4.40 19.69
CA LYS A 446 20.91 -4.05 21.02
C LYS A 446 20.59 -2.59 21.34
N PRO A 447 20.45 -2.21 22.65
CA PRO A 447 20.30 -0.81 23.01
C PRO A 447 21.44 0.06 22.44
N ALA A 448 21.17 1.33 22.12
CA ALA A 448 22.18 2.22 21.55
C ALA A 448 23.39 2.42 22.51
N ASN A 449 23.15 2.30 23.81
CA ASN A 449 24.18 2.38 24.86
C ASN A 449 24.59 1.00 25.41
N TYR A 450 24.56 -0.03 24.57
CA TYR A 450 24.89 -1.40 24.97
C TYR A 450 26.28 -1.51 25.61
N VAL A 451 26.34 -2.21 26.73
CA VAL A 451 27.59 -2.57 27.47
C VAL A 451 27.57 -4.08 27.67
N ALA A 452 28.63 -4.76 27.26
CA ALA A 452 28.78 -6.20 27.45
C ALA A 452 28.67 -6.59 28.91
N GLY A 453 28.01 -7.71 29.21
CA GLY A 453 27.79 -8.21 30.56
C GLY A 453 26.61 -7.59 31.32
N LYS A 454 25.97 -6.55 30.78
CA LYS A 454 24.71 -6.01 31.33
C LYS A 454 23.52 -6.67 30.68
N LYS A 455 22.42 -6.79 31.47
CA LYS A 455 21.11 -7.26 30.98
C LYS A 455 20.16 -6.10 30.75
N TYR A 456 19.36 -6.19 29.70
CA TYR A 456 18.49 -5.11 29.23
C TYR A 456 17.04 -5.52 29.14
N PRO A 457 16.08 -4.62 29.44
CA PRO A 457 14.70 -4.83 29.14
C PRO A 457 14.53 -4.98 27.62
N THR A 458 13.60 -5.81 27.20
CA THR A 458 13.47 -6.18 25.79
C THR A 458 12.03 -6.08 25.30
N ILE A 459 11.85 -5.53 24.12
CA ILE A 459 10.58 -5.42 23.43
C ILE A 459 10.56 -6.46 22.29
N LEU A 460 9.57 -7.36 22.30
CA LEU A 460 9.16 -8.10 21.12
C LEU A 460 8.25 -7.20 20.29
N ASN A 461 8.69 -6.80 19.10
CA ASN A 461 7.89 -5.99 18.18
C ASN A 461 7.46 -6.83 16.98
N ILE A 462 6.15 -6.91 16.73
CA ILE A 462 5.54 -7.81 15.74
C ILE A 462 4.92 -6.97 14.62
N HIS A 463 5.09 -7.41 13.36
CA HIS A 463 4.47 -6.75 12.20
C HIS A 463 3.02 -7.19 11.97
N GLY A 464 2.26 -6.31 11.32
CA GLY A 464 0.88 -6.58 10.88
C GLY A 464 0.79 -7.36 9.55
N GLY A 465 -0.38 -7.34 8.98
CA GLY A 465 -0.69 -7.99 7.70
C GLY A 465 -1.83 -9.00 7.82
N PRO A 466 -1.56 -10.32 8.03
CA PRO A 466 -0.33 -11.00 8.46
C PRO A 466 0.79 -11.10 7.44
N SER A 467 0.50 -10.85 6.17
CA SER A 467 1.42 -11.02 5.04
C SER A 467 2.45 -9.89 4.84
N ALA A 468 2.63 -8.98 5.79
CA ALA A 468 3.76 -8.06 5.75
C ALA A 468 5.10 -8.80 5.91
N MET A 469 6.19 -8.11 5.69
CA MET A 469 7.56 -8.60 5.92
C MET A 469 8.38 -7.45 6.51
N TRP A 470 9.05 -7.70 7.62
CA TRP A 470 10.00 -6.77 8.21
C TRP A 470 11.44 -7.27 8.06
N GLY A 471 12.38 -6.33 8.12
CA GLY A 471 13.81 -6.62 8.04
C GLY A 471 14.62 -5.33 8.02
N PRO A 472 15.95 -5.40 7.78
CA PRO A 472 16.81 -4.23 7.74
C PRO A 472 16.44 -3.18 6.69
N GLY A 473 15.73 -3.58 5.64
CA GLY A 473 15.26 -2.69 4.57
C GLY A 473 13.89 -2.07 4.81
N GLU A 474 13.25 -2.34 5.95
CA GLU A 474 11.92 -1.80 6.26
C GLU A 474 12.02 -0.38 6.80
N SER A 475 11.38 0.55 6.12
CA SER A 475 11.48 1.99 6.42
C SER A 475 10.44 2.49 7.41
N SER A 476 9.28 1.83 7.53
CA SER A 476 8.16 2.32 8.34
C SER A 476 8.44 2.25 9.84
N MET A 477 9.31 1.34 10.27
CA MET A 477 9.67 1.11 11.67
C MET A 477 10.93 1.84 12.12
N TRP A 478 11.63 2.52 11.22
CA TRP A 478 12.94 3.10 11.53
C TRP A 478 12.93 4.01 12.78
N HIS A 479 11.96 4.92 12.87
CA HIS A 479 11.88 5.87 13.96
C HIS A 479 11.46 5.23 15.30
N GLU A 480 10.58 4.23 15.30
CA GLU A 480 10.17 3.51 16.51
C GLU A 480 11.30 2.67 17.07
N PHE A 481 11.94 1.86 16.24
CA PHE A 481 13.03 0.97 16.67
C PHE A 481 14.23 1.74 17.19
N GLN A 482 14.65 2.78 16.48
CA GLN A 482 15.75 3.60 16.95
C GLN A 482 15.40 4.36 18.26
N TYR A 483 14.15 4.78 18.40
CA TYR A 483 13.68 5.40 19.65
C TYR A 483 13.70 4.41 20.82
N TYR A 484 13.20 3.20 20.65
CA TYR A 484 13.21 2.18 21.69
C TYR A 484 14.64 1.79 22.06
N ALA A 485 15.52 1.60 21.09
CA ALA A 485 16.93 1.32 21.33
C ALA A 485 17.65 2.46 22.07
N ALA A 486 17.35 3.71 21.74
CA ALA A 486 17.89 4.89 22.40
C ALA A 486 17.41 5.04 23.87
N LYS A 487 16.21 4.51 24.18
CA LYS A 487 15.66 4.43 25.55
C LYS A 487 16.23 3.31 26.38
N GLY A 488 17.12 2.50 25.81
CA GLY A 488 17.82 1.43 26.52
C GLY A 488 17.14 0.07 26.44
N TYR A 489 16.20 -0.11 25.51
CA TYR A 489 15.57 -1.40 25.25
C TYR A 489 16.35 -2.18 24.18
N ALA A 490 16.49 -3.47 24.36
CA ALA A 490 16.75 -4.39 23.26
C ALA A 490 15.44 -4.65 22.52
N ILE A 491 15.54 -4.96 21.23
CA ILE A 491 14.38 -5.23 20.40
C ILE A 491 14.59 -6.58 19.71
N VAL A 492 13.56 -7.43 19.74
CA VAL A 492 13.47 -8.64 18.94
C VAL A 492 12.29 -8.47 17.99
N TYR A 493 12.51 -8.72 16.71
CA TYR A 493 11.45 -8.74 15.71
C TYR A 493 11.74 -9.79 14.65
N GLY A 494 10.72 -10.29 13.98
CA GLY A 494 10.90 -11.34 12.97
C GLY A 494 9.70 -11.50 12.07
N ASN A 495 9.82 -12.45 11.17
CA ASN A 495 8.81 -12.80 10.19
C ASN A 495 8.27 -14.21 10.50
N PRO A 496 7.20 -14.33 11.31
CA PRO A 496 6.57 -15.61 11.56
C PRO A 496 5.93 -16.17 10.29
N ARG A 497 5.57 -17.47 10.31
CA ARG A 497 4.77 -18.09 9.24
C ARG A 497 3.57 -17.20 8.88
N GLY A 498 3.23 -17.11 7.60
CA GLY A 498 2.23 -16.20 7.07
C GLY A 498 2.80 -14.87 6.56
N SER A 499 4.06 -14.54 6.87
CA SER A 499 4.74 -13.35 6.34
C SER A 499 4.98 -13.46 4.84
N GLY A 500 4.99 -12.31 4.14
CA GLY A 500 5.43 -12.19 2.75
C GLY A 500 6.95 -12.35 2.60
N GLY A 501 7.43 -12.42 1.36
CA GLY A 501 8.87 -12.43 1.06
C GLY A 501 9.60 -13.76 1.24
N TYR A 502 8.87 -14.84 1.54
CA TYR A 502 9.43 -16.19 1.78
C TYR A 502 8.83 -17.27 0.87
N GLY A 503 8.01 -16.89 -0.10
CA GLY A 503 7.30 -17.77 -1.00
C GLY A 503 5.89 -18.12 -0.55
N GLU A 504 5.12 -18.77 -1.44
CA GLU A 504 3.70 -19.04 -1.21
C GLU A 504 3.47 -20.07 -0.09
N GLU A 505 4.32 -21.09 0.03
CA GLU A 505 4.23 -22.06 1.13
C GLU A 505 4.32 -21.38 2.50
N PHE A 506 5.28 -20.49 2.68
CA PHE A 506 5.45 -19.74 3.92
C PHE A 506 4.28 -18.76 4.17
N LEU A 507 3.84 -18.06 3.11
CA LEU A 507 2.70 -17.14 3.13
C LEU A 507 1.42 -17.84 3.57
N ARG A 508 1.18 -19.07 3.10
CA ARG A 508 -0.03 -19.86 3.42
C ARG A 508 0.05 -20.61 4.74
N ALA A 509 1.20 -20.63 5.40
CA ALA A 509 1.44 -21.50 6.55
C ALA A 509 0.65 -21.12 7.82
N ASN A 510 -0.03 -19.96 7.83
CA ASN A 510 -0.93 -19.51 8.89
C ASN A 510 -2.42 -19.51 8.49
N VAL A 511 -2.80 -20.15 7.40
CA VAL A 511 -4.20 -20.35 7.02
C VAL A 511 -4.87 -21.23 8.08
N ASN A 512 -6.04 -20.81 8.59
CA ASN A 512 -6.76 -21.38 9.73
C ASN A 512 -6.00 -21.40 11.08
N ASP A 513 -4.90 -20.64 11.15
CA ASP A 513 -4.02 -20.59 12.32
C ASP A 513 -3.36 -19.20 12.42
N TRP A 514 -4.15 -18.19 12.80
CA TRP A 514 -3.61 -16.84 12.99
C TRP A 514 -2.89 -16.68 14.32
N GLY A 515 -3.31 -17.47 15.33
CA GLY A 515 -2.85 -17.34 16.71
C GLY A 515 -1.67 -18.24 17.04
N ALA A 516 -1.90 -19.54 17.11
CA ALA A 516 -0.98 -20.49 17.76
C ALA A 516 0.36 -20.63 17.02
N GLY A 517 0.34 -20.90 15.71
CA GLY A 517 1.56 -21.10 14.94
C GLY A 517 2.45 -19.87 14.86
N PRO A 518 1.95 -18.69 14.44
CA PRO A 518 2.74 -17.46 14.45
C PRO A 518 3.23 -17.06 15.85
N THR A 519 2.45 -17.31 16.91
CA THR A 519 2.91 -17.13 18.31
C THR A 519 4.11 -18.00 18.62
N SER A 520 4.07 -19.28 18.27
CA SER A 520 5.19 -20.20 18.46
C SER A 520 6.47 -19.67 17.79
N ASP A 521 6.36 -19.15 16.57
CA ASP A 521 7.50 -18.60 15.83
C ASP A 521 8.10 -17.36 16.52
N VAL A 522 7.27 -16.39 16.94
CA VAL A 522 7.78 -15.15 17.56
C VAL A 522 8.29 -15.40 18.99
N LEU A 523 7.67 -16.28 19.76
CA LEU A 523 8.16 -16.65 21.09
C LEU A 523 9.47 -17.44 21.02
N THR A 524 9.62 -18.33 20.06
CA THR A 524 10.90 -19.02 19.80
C THR A 524 12.01 -18.03 19.47
N SER A 525 11.70 -16.96 18.70
CA SER A 525 12.67 -15.91 18.44
C SER A 525 13.16 -15.23 19.72
N VAL A 526 12.25 -14.93 20.66
CA VAL A 526 12.59 -14.37 21.98
C VAL A 526 13.41 -15.37 22.81
N ASP A 527 13.01 -16.63 22.87
CA ASP A 527 13.69 -17.67 23.63
C ASP A 527 15.14 -17.88 23.14
N LEU A 528 15.35 -17.84 21.84
CA LEU A 528 16.69 -17.92 21.25
C LEU A 528 17.52 -16.65 21.53
N ALA A 529 16.90 -15.47 21.42
CA ALA A 529 17.58 -14.21 21.73
C ALA A 529 18.00 -14.14 23.21
N THR A 530 17.22 -14.67 24.15
CA THR A 530 17.59 -14.68 25.58
C THR A 530 18.85 -15.49 25.86
N LYS A 531 19.16 -16.50 25.04
CA LYS A 531 20.38 -17.31 25.17
C LYS A 531 21.65 -16.53 24.87
N GLU A 532 21.57 -15.37 24.23
CA GLU A 532 22.74 -14.47 24.02
C GLU A 532 23.18 -13.74 25.29
N GLY A 533 22.46 -13.88 26.40
CA GLY A 533 22.89 -13.50 27.73
C GLY A 533 22.70 -12.05 28.14
N PHE A 534 22.34 -11.15 27.23
CA PHE A 534 22.13 -9.72 27.54
C PHE A 534 20.66 -9.32 27.73
N ILE A 535 19.71 -10.21 27.48
CA ILE A 535 18.27 -9.96 27.68
C ILE A 535 17.90 -10.30 29.14
N ASP A 536 17.17 -9.41 29.77
CA ASP A 536 16.58 -9.64 31.07
C ASP A 536 15.18 -10.25 30.90
N THR A 537 15.07 -11.53 31.15
CA THR A 537 13.80 -12.28 31.00
C THR A 537 12.70 -11.85 31.97
N SER A 538 13.07 -11.16 33.07
CA SER A 538 12.09 -10.58 33.99
C SER A 538 11.49 -9.24 33.50
N ARG A 539 12.05 -8.67 32.42
CA ARG A 539 11.69 -7.35 31.89
C ARG A 539 11.39 -7.39 30.39
N LEU A 540 10.38 -8.21 30.02
CA LEU A 540 9.92 -8.37 28.63
C LEU A 540 8.63 -7.59 28.40
N ALA A 541 8.56 -6.86 27.29
CA ALA A 541 7.35 -6.25 26.76
C ALA A 541 7.06 -6.74 25.34
N VAL A 542 5.79 -6.65 24.90
CA VAL A 542 5.36 -7.01 23.55
C VAL A 542 4.51 -5.91 22.95
N THR A 543 4.73 -5.62 21.67
CA THR A 543 3.94 -4.61 20.92
C THR A 543 3.73 -5.02 19.47
N GLY A 544 2.64 -4.51 18.88
CA GLY A 544 2.34 -4.67 17.48
C GLY A 544 1.02 -4.02 17.06
N GLY A 545 0.85 -3.81 15.76
CA GLY A 545 -0.34 -3.14 15.21
C GLY A 545 -1.09 -3.99 14.18
N SER A 546 -2.42 -3.77 14.05
CA SER A 546 -3.28 -4.50 13.12
C SER A 546 -3.32 -6.00 13.44
N TYR A 547 -2.99 -6.88 12.52
CA TYR A 547 -2.81 -8.30 12.83
C TYR A 547 -1.85 -8.53 14.01
N ALA A 548 -0.78 -7.76 14.13
CA ALA A 548 0.12 -7.89 15.29
C ALA A 548 -0.51 -7.38 16.58
N GLY A 549 -1.46 -6.44 16.54
CA GLY A 549 -2.28 -6.08 17.70
C GLY A 549 -3.16 -7.25 18.16
N TYR A 550 -3.70 -8.00 17.19
CA TYR A 550 -4.36 -9.29 17.44
C TYR A 550 -3.39 -10.27 18.13
N LEU A 551 -2.19 -10.45 17.55
CA LEU A 551 -1.23 -11.42 18.05
C LEU A 551 -0.69 -11.05 19.45
N VAL A 552 -0.55 -9.76 19.77
CA VAL A 552 -0.24 -9.30 21.13
C VAL A 552 -1.29 -9.77 22.12
N ALA A 553 -2.59 -9.55 21.85
CA ALA A 553 -3.68 -9.99 22.72
C ALA A 553 -3.73 -11.53 22.83
N TRP A 554 -3.51 -12.25 21.73
CA TRP A 554 -3.39 -13.70 21.72
C TRP A 554 -2.25 -14.19 22.61
N ILE A 555 -1.04 -13.63 22.44
CA ILE A 555 0.15 -14.02 23.22
C ILE A 555 -0.11 -13.84 24.71
N ILE A 556 -0.55 -12.66 25.17
CA ILE A 556 -0.71 -12.38 26.59
C ILE A 556 -1.90 -13.11 27.24
N SER A 557 -2.78 -13.70 26.44
CA SER A 557 -3.82 -14.62 26.94
C SER A 557 -3.35 -16.07 27.04
N HIS A 558 -2.21 -16.43 26.44
CA HIS A 558 -1.67 -17.81 26.44
C HIS A 558 -0.29 -17.94 27.08
N ASP A 559 0.44 -16.83 27.25
CA ASP A 559 1.80 -16.78 27.82
C ASP A 559 1.93 -15.60 28.79
N GLN A 560 2.50 -15.85 29.97
CA GLN A 560 2.58 -14.87 31.07
C GLN A 560 3.98 -14.26 31.24
N ARG A 561 4.90 -14.47 30.29
CA ARG A 561 6.29 -13.96 30.39
C ARG A 561 6.40 -12.45 30.28
N PHE A 562 5.47 -11.80 29.56
CA PHE A 562 5.51 -10.34 29.33
C PHE A 562 4.96 -9.57 30.54
N LYS A 563 5.65 -8.50 30.92
CA LYS A 563 5.30 -7.63 32.06
C LYS A 563 4.53 -6.39 31.62
N ALA A 564 4.54 -6.07 30.33
CA ALA A 564 3.74 -5.02 29.72
C ALA A 564 3.43 -5.37 28.26
N ALA A 565 2.27 -4.94 27.77
CA ALA A 565 1.85 -5.15 26.39
C ALA A 565 1.26 -3.86 25.80
N CYS A 566 1.44 -3.69 24.50
CA CYS A 566 0.85 -2.59 23.73
C CYS A 566 0.27 -3.14 22.42
N ALA A 567 -1.05 -3.00 22.23
CA ALA A 567 -1.69 -3.31 20.95
C ALA A 567 -2.21 -2.05 20.28
N GLN A 568 -1.98 -1.95 18.99
CA GLN A 568 -2.38 -0.81 18.18
C GLN A 568 -3.35 -1.27 17.11
N ARG A 569 -4.56 -0.68 17.05
CA ARG A 569 -5.58 -0.97 16.00
C ARG A 569 -5.73 -2.47 15.70
N GLY A 570 -5.83 -3.29 16.74
CA GLY A 570 -5.88 -4.74 16.60
C GLY A 570 -7.26 -5.26 16.23
N VAL A 571 -7.31 -6.56 15.93
CA VAL A 571 -8.53 -7.35 15.74
C VAL A 571 -8.61 -8.36 16.89
N TYR A 572 -9.74 -8.44 17.58
CA TYR A 572 -9.86 -9.32 18.76
C TYR A 572 -11.03 -10.29 18.67
N ASP A 573 -12.01 -10.02 17.80
CA ASP A 573 -13.11 -10.88 17.42
C ASP A 573 -13.22 -10.97 15.89
N LEU A 574 -12.93 -12.14 15.35
CA LEU A 574 -12.93 -12.36 13.90
C LEU A 574 -14.33 -12.38 13.29
N GLY A 575 -15.35 -12.75 14.08
CA GLY A 575 -16.74 -12.70 13.65
C GLY A 575 -17.20 -11.27 13.42
N THR A 576 -16.98 -10.39 14.39
CA THR A 576 -17.32 -8.95 14.32
C THR A 576 -16.45 -8.24 13.26
N PHE A 577 -15.17 -8.59 13.17
CA PHE A 577 -14.23 -8.02 12.20
C PHE A 577 -14.71 -8.14 10.74
N PHE A 578 -15.42 -9.22 10.40
CA PHE A 578 -16.01 -9.36 9.06
C PHE A 578 -16.93 -8.20 8.70
N GLY A 579 -17.67 -7.64 9.66
CA GLY A 579 -18.69 -6.59 9.40
C GLY A 579 -18.24 -5.16 9.62
N GLU A 580 -17.03 -4.91 10.12
CA GLU A 580 -16.66 -3.60 10.64
C GLU A 580 -15.91 -2.68 9.69
N GLY A 581 -15.27 -3.21 8.65
CA GLY A 581 -14.41 -2.39 7.81
C GLY A 581 -14.10 -2.98 6.45
N ASN A 582 -13.21 -2.31 5.73
CA ASN A 582 -12.84 -2.69 4.36
C ASN A 582 -11.99 -3.96 4.27
N ALA A 583 -11.47 -4.47 5.39
CA ALA A 583 -10.61 -5.65 5.41
C ALA A 583 -11.37 -6.99 5.58
N TRP A 584 -12.70 -6.98 5.47
CA TRP A 584 -13.57 -8.15 5.64
C TRP A 584 -13.14 -9.39 4.85
N ARG A 585 -12.50 -9.20 3.67
CA ARG A 585 -12.03 -10.30 2.82
C ARG A 585 -10.89 -11.13 3.43
N LEU A 586 -10.22 -10.63 4.47
CA LEU A 586 -9.23 -11.42 5.20
C LEU A 586 -9.88 -12.66 5.83
N VAL A 587 -11.14 -12.57 6.30
CA VAL A 587 -11.84 -13.70 6.89
C VAL A 587 -12.00 -14.86 5.90
N PRO A 588 -12.68 -14.73 4.75
CA PRO A 588 -12.80 -15.84 3.80
C PRO A 588 -11.47 -16.28 3.18
N ASN A 589 -10.49 -15.37 3.01
CA ASN A 589 -9.20 -15.74 2.42
C ASN A 589 -8.33 -16.59 3.34
N TYR A 590 -8.37 -16.34 4.66
CA TYR A 590 -7.55 -17.08 5.62
C TYR A 590 -8.30 -18.25 6.26
N PHE A 591 -9.63 -18.17 6.40
CA PHE A 591 -10.43 -19.19 7.11
C PHE A 591 -11.34 -19.99 6.18
N GLY A 592 -11.32 -19.72 4.87
CA GLY A 592 -11.98 -20.52 3.86
C GLY A 592 -13.49 -20.34 3.75
N GLY A 593 -14.09 -19.37 4.46
CA GLY A 593 -15.52 -19.08 4.39
C GLY A 593 -15.95 -17.95 5.33
N TYR A 594 -17.23 -17.87 5.64
CA TYR A 594 -17.86 -16.74 6.30
C TYR A 594 -18.38 -17.04 7.70
N PRO A 595 -18.59 -16.03 8.58
CA PRO A 595 -18.98 -16.25 9.99
C PRO A 595 -20.31 -17.00 10.21
N TRP A 596 -21.22 -16.99 9.25
CA TRP A 596 -22.49 -17.71 9.34
C TRP A 596 -22.40 -19.18 8.94
N GLU A 597 -21.29 -19.62 8.34
CA GLU A 597 -21.11 -21.01 7.93
C GLU A 597 -20.77 -21.89 9.12
N GLU A 598 -21.46 -23.03 9.24
CA GLU A 598 -21.34 -23.95 10.36
C GLU A 598 -19.91 -24.46 10.59
N LYS A 599 -19.17 -24.71 9.51
CA LYS A 599 -17.78 -25.20 9.58
C LYS A 599 -16.77 -24.10 9.95
N ILE A 600 -17.08 -22.84 9.65
CA ILE A 600 -16.15 -21.71 9.82
C ILE A 600 -16.30 -21.07 11.21
N ARG A 601 -17.53 -20.98 11.73
CA ARG A 601 -17.82 -20.36 13.03
C ARG A 601 -16.94 -20.89 14.18
N PRO A 602 -16.73 -22.21 14.38
CA PRO A 602 -15.86 -22.70 15.43
C PRO A 602 -14.40 -22.31 15.26
N ILE A 603 -13.92 -22.17 13.99
CA ILE A 603 -12.56 -21.72 13.69
C ILE A 603 -12.40 -20.26 14.10
N LEU A 604 -13.31 -19.39 13.67
CA LEU A 604 -13.27 -17.96 14.02
C LEU A 604 -13.38 -17.75 15.54
N PHE A 605 -14.21 -18.53 16.23
CA PHE A 605 -14.31 -18.48 17.68
C PHE A 605 -12.97 -18.86 18.34
N ARG A 606 -12.37 -19.97 17.93
CA ARG A 606 -11.07 -20.44 18.44
C ARG A 606 -9.98 -19.41 18.22
N GLU A 607 -9.95 -18.79 17.04
CA GLU A 607 -8.90 -17.84 16.66
C GLU A 607 -9.17 -16.40 17.15
N SER A 608 -10.23 -16.15 17.92
CA SER A 608 -10.56 -14.80 18.43
C SER A 608 -10.00 -14.58 19.83
N PRO A 609 -9.03 -13.67 20.05
CA PRO A 609 -8.42 -13.41 21.36
C PRO A 609 -9.43 -13.00 22.45
N ILE A 610 -10.54 -12.36 22.08
CA ILE A 610 -11.58 -11.95 23.02
C ILE A 610 -12.16 -13.12 23.84
N ASN A 611 -12.16 -14.32 23.29
CA ASN A 611 -12.65 -15.53 23.94
C ASN A 611 -11.72 -16.06 25.04
N TYR A 612 -10.55 -15.46 25.19
CA TYR A 612 -9.52 -15.80 26.19
C TYR A 612 -9.17 -14.59 27.08
N VAL A 613 -10.00 -13.56 27.08
CA VAL A 613 -9.73 -12.29 27.76
C VAL A 613 -9.59 -12.45 29.28
N ASP A 614 -10.28 -13.45 29.87
CA ASP A 614 -10.20 -13.82 31.31
C ASP A 614 -8.78 -14.26 31.72
N LYS A 615 -7.98 -14.76 30.79
CA LYS A 615 -6.59 -15.20 31.00
C LYS A 615 -5.57 -14.06 30.87
N ILE A 616 -5.98 -12.88 30.42
CA ILE A 616 -5.08 -11.72 30.29
C ILE A 616 -4.86 -11.10 31.68
N HIS A 617 -3.62 -11.19 32.19
CA HIS A 617 -3.17 -10.58 33.43
C HIS A 617 -2.10 -9.50 33.22
N THR A 618 -1.43 -9.53 32.06
CA THR A 618 -0.39 -8.56 31.70
C THR A 618 -0.97 -7.15 31.63
N PRO A 619 -0.33 -6.13 32.28
CA PRO A 619 -0.68 -4.73 32.09
C PRO A 619 -0.70 -4.36 30.61
N PHE A 620 -1.76 -3.69 30.14
CA PHE A 620 -2.04 -3.56 28.73
C PHE A 620 -2.43 -2.14 28.34
N ILE A 621 -1.75 -1.56 27.35
CA ILE A 621 -2.18 -0.31 26.69
C ILE A 621 -2.68 -0.61 25.29
N ILE A 622 -3.83 -0.04 24.94
CA ILE A 622 -4.51 -0.24 23.65
C ILE A 622 -4.63 1.12 22.97
N PHE A 623 -4.21 1.22 21.70
CA PHE A 623 -4.39 2.40 20.87
C PHE A 623 -5.33 2.11 19.71
N HIS A 624 -6.25 3.05 19.40
CA HIS A 624 -7.09 2.95 18.21
C HIS A 624 -7.45 4.35 17.67
N GLY A 625 -7.46 4.49 16.35
CA GLY A 625 -7.97 5.67 15.68
C GLY A 625 -9.50 5.65 15.62
N GLU A 626 -10.17 6.76 15.93
CA GLU A 626 -11.64 6.82 15.94
C GLU A 626 -12.26 6.60 14.56
N ASN A 627 -11.52 6.90 13.49
CA ASN A 627 -11.94 6.75 12.10
C ASN A 627 -11.19 5.62 11.39
N ASP A 628 -10.82 4.58 12.13
CA ASP A 628 -10.26 3.36 11.54
C ASP A 628 -11.39 2.50 10.96
N LEU A 629 -11.53 2.55 9.63
CA LEU A 629 -12.50 1.77 8.87
C LEU A 629 -11.88 0.51 8.23
N ARG A 630 -10.71 0.11 8.68
CA ARG A 630 -10.08 -1.16 8.29
C ARG A 630 -10.24 -2.22 9.37
N THR A 631 -9.88 -1.88 10.59
CA THR A 631 -10.15 -2.67 11.80
C THR A 631 -10.96 -1.75 12.72
N GLY A 632 -12.27 -1.93 12.77
CA GLY A 632 -13.18 -0.99 13.43
C GLY A 632 -12.84 -0.76 14.91
N VAL A 633 -13.06 0.46 15.38
CA VAL A 633 -12.75 0.88 16.76
C VAL A 633 -13.44 0.02 17.83
N ILE A 634 -14.55 -0.60 17.47
CA ILE A 634 -15.32 -1.51 18.37
C ILE A 634 -14.48 -2.69 18.85
N GLN A 635 -13.52 -3.16 18.07
CA GLN A 635 -12.60 -4.23 18.47
C GLN A 635 -11.88 -3.88 19.78
N SER A 636 -11.26 -2.70 19.82
CA SER A 636 -10.57 -2.23 21.03
C SER A 636 -11.53 -1.88 22.18
N GLU A 637 -12.74 -1.41 21.88
CA GLU A 637 -13.74 -1.12 22.91
C GLU A 637 -14.24 -2.39 23.59
N MET A 638 -14.50 -3.46 22.84
CA MET A 638 -14.87 -4.76 23.39
C MET A 638 -13.77 -5.31 24.31
N LEU A 639 -12.54 -5.33 23.84
CA LEU A 639 -11.39 -5.81 24.62
C LEU A 639 -11.18 -4.97 25.88
N TYR A 640 -11.19 -3.63 25.77
CA TYR A 640 -11.04 -2.72 26.91
C TYR A 640 -12.13 -2.91 27.96
N LYS A 641 -13.41 -2.93 27.55
CA LYS A 641 -14.54 -3.12 28.46
C LYS A 641 -14.45 -4.46 29.19
N SER A 642 -14.13 -5.55 28.48
CA SER A 642 -13.94 -6.87 29.07
C SER A 642 -12.84 -6.89 30.13
N LEU A 643 -11.69 -6.31 29.83
CA LEU A 643 -10.58 -6.22 30.77
C LEU A 643 -10.93 -5.32 32.00
N LYS A 644 -11.67 -4.24 31.80
CA LYS A 644 -12.11 -3.37 32.93
C LYS A 644 -13.10 -4.08 33.83
N VAL A 645 -14.06 -4.84 33.29
CA VAL A 645 -15.00 -5.64 34.08
C VAL A 645 -14.26 -6.69 34.88
N LEU A 646 -13.21 -7.28 34.33
CA LEU A 646 -12.35 -8.26 35.03
C LEU A 646 -11.35 -7.63 36.02
N GLY A 647 -11.39 -6.30 36.22
CA GLY A 647 -10.48 -5.58 37.12
C GLY A 647 -9.01 -5.57 36.68
N ARG A 648 -8.73 -5.75 35.37
CA ARG A 648 -7.35 -5.79 34.85
C ARG A 648 -6.74 -4.39 34.71
N THR A 649 -5.41 -4.32 34.77
CA THR A 649 -4.65 -3.10 34.51
C THR A 649 -4.64 -2.82 33.02
N VAL A 650 -5.49 -1.91 32.56
CA VAL A 650 -5.63 -1.57 31.14
C VAL A 650 -5.84 -0.05 30.94
N GLU A 651 -5.15 0.50 29.95
CA GLU A 651 -5.37 1.85 29.41
C GLU A 651 -5.87 1.75 27.96
N TYR A 652 -6.79 2.64 27.59
CA TYR A 652 -7.27 2.74 26.20
C TYR A 652 -7.14 4.18 25.71
N VAL A 653 -6.37 4.36 24.66
CA VAL A 653 -6.11 5.65 24.03
C VAL A 653 -6.79 5.71 22.67
N ARG A 654 -7.75 6.59 22.53
CA ARG A 654 -8.45 6.88 21.26
C ARG A 654 -7.86 8.12 20.63
N HIS A 655 -7.45 8.03 19.36
CA HIS A 655 -6.96 9.17 18.61
C HIS A 655 -8.06 9.77 17.74
N PRO A 656 -8.52 11.02 18.00
CA PRO A 656 -9.59 11.66 17.24
C PRO A 656 -9.26 11.74 15.75
N GLY A 657 -10.19 11.29 14.90
CA GLY A 657 -10.02 11.26 13.45
C GLY A 657 -8.88 10.35 12.92
N GLY A 658 -8.19 9.64 13.83
CA GLY A 658 -7.12 8.71 13.44
C GLY A 658 -7.67 7.54 12.61
N THR A 659 -6.97 7.19 11.54
CA THR A 659 -7.28 6.06 10.65
C THR A 659 -6.37 4.87 10.95
N HIS A 660 -6.50 3.79 10.19
CA HIS A 660 -5.60 2.64 10.27
C HIS A 660 -4.13 3.01 9.99
N GLU A 661 -3.90 4.07 9.21
CA GLU A 661 -2.57 4.56 8.84
C GLU A 661 -1.90 5.47 9.92
N LEU A 662 -2.51 5.62 11.09
CA LEU A 662 -2.09 6.56 12.13
C LEU A 662 -0.57 6.56 12.35
N THR A 663 0.06 5.41 12.56
CA THR A 663 1.49 5.30 12.87
C THR A 663 2.42 5.53 11.68
N ARG A 664 1.91 5.44 10.45
CA ARG A 664 2.69 5.56 9.21
C ARG A 664 2.60 6.95 8.60
N THR A 665 1.37 7.41 8.32
CA THR A 665 1.07 8.64 7.60
C THR A 665 -0.01 9.49 8.26
N GLY A 666 -0.47 9.11 9.46
CA GLY A 666 -1.49 9.84 10.21
C GLY A 666 -1.00 11.18 10.76
N ASN A 667 -1.83 11.82 11.58
CA ASN A 667 -1.49 13.08 12.21
C ASN A 667 -0.18 13.00 13.00
N ASN A 668 0.74 13.91 12.72
CA ASN A 668 2.09 13.87 13.28
C ASN A 668 2.15 13.98 14.81
N ARG A 669 1.23 14.74 15.43
CA ARG A 669 1.15 14.83 16.90
C ARG A 669 0.69 13.51 17.51
N GLN A 670 -0.33 12.88 16.92
CA GLN A 670 -0.83 11.59 17.38
C GLN A 670 0.22 10.47 17.23
N ARG A 671 1.02 10.51 16.16
CA ARG A 671 2.15 9.58 15.97
C ARG A 671 3.19 9.70 17.09
N VAL A 672 3.55 10.93 17.44
CA VAL A 672 4.49 11.19 18.55
C VAL A 672 3.87 10.80 19.88
N ASP A 673 2.61 11.15 20.13
CA ASP A 673 1.88 10.82 21.36
C ASP A 673 1.85 9.31 21.60
N GLN A 674 1.50 8.54 20.58
CA GLN A 674 1.46 7.09 20.68
C GLN A 674 2.82 6.48 21.04
N MET A 675 3.87 6.93 20.36
CA MET A 675 5.23 6.44 20.59
C MET A 675 5.74 6.75 22.02
N LEU A 676 5.47 7.97 22.51
CA LEU A 676 5.84 8.38 23.88
C LEU A 676 5.05 7.58 24.91
N ARG A 677 3.72 7.48 24.80
CA ARG A 677 2.87 6.73 25.73
C ARG A 677 3.24 5.25 25.79
N THR A 678 3.61 4.65 24.67
CA THR A 678 4.05 3.26 24.64
C THR A 678 5.25 3.04 25.56
N ILE A 679 6.28 3.88 25.45
CA ILE A 679 7.49 3.76 26.28
C ILE A 679 7.21 4.16 27.75
N GLU A 680 6.44 5.20 27.99
CA GLU A 680 6.03 5.59 29.35
C GLU A 680 5.26 4.47 30.06
N PHE A 681 4.39 3.79 29.31
CA PHE A 681 3.66 2.63 29.84
C PHE A 681 4.63 1.47 30.16
N PHE A 682 5.52 1.14 29.23
CA PHE A 682 6.50 0.07 29.47
C PHE A 682 7.44 0.42 30.65
N ASP A 683 7.94 1.64 30.72
CA ASP A 683 8.82 2.09 31.80
C ASP A 683 8.18 1.88 33.20
N ARG A 684 6.85 2.05 33.32
CA ARG A 684 6.12 1.83 34.60
C ARG A 684 6.17 0.38 35.10
N PHE A 685 6.28 -0.59 34.21
CA PHE A 685 6.17 -2.02 34.57
C PHE A 685 7.47 -2.82 34.43
N ILE A 686 8.44 -2.31 33.65
CA ILE A 686 9.63 -3.12 33.32
C ILE A 686 10.97 -2.39 33.54
N LYS A 687 10.97 -1.12 33.88
CA LYS A 687 12.23 -0.37 34.01
C LYS A 687 12.77 -0.29 35.44
N HIS A 688 11.94 -0.56 36.44
CA HIS A 688 12.28 -0.48 37.87
C HIS A 688 12.65 -1.80 38.47
#